data_8926aa4e4ac5a873a1568f63b253f520
#
_entry.id   8926aa4e4ac5a873a1568f63b253f520
#
_cell.length_a   1.000
_cell.length_b   1.000
_cell.length_c   1.000
_cell.angle_alpha   90.00
_cell.angle_beta   90.00
_cell.angle_gamma   90.00
#
_symmetry.space_group_name_H-M   'P 1'
#
loop_
_entity.id
_entity.type
_entity.pdbx_description
1 polymer ?
#
loop_
_entity_poly.entity_id
_entity_poly.type
_entity_poly.pdbx_seq_one_letter_code
_entity_poly.pdbx_strand_id
1 'polypeptide(L)'
;MEMMERIDTYPTHMFNTFGMRPGRPYPFGATPVPGGVNFSVFSRHADYCVLVLFKKGAEQPYAEIPFRGMFTRPGSGEPFWGDFRIGNVFSMVVFNLNYEEIEYGFRMGAPYPKVERGKPGFHRFDSRQVLLDPYARAIGGRDTWGQLPDWNQQFQHRGRIVYDDFDWESDRPLEIPAEELVVYEMHVRGFTRDESSGVRYAGTFAAMRDKIPYLKELGVNAVELLPIYEFDELEGVHNHPDTGEMLVNYWGYSTVGFFAPKAAYAATGKTKDGTMVVDELKTLVKDLHANGIEVLLDVVFNHTAEGNEYGPTISFRGIDNVTYYMLSPEGYYFNFSGTGNTLNCNNPVVRGMVLDCLRYWASEYHIDGFRFDLAAILGRDQSGAPMANPPLLEALAADPVLAKCKLIAEAWDAGGLYQVGSFPAFGRWAEWNGKYRDTLRRWLKGDGGLTSDLALRLQGSPDLYASRGPTASVNFITCHDGFSLMDMVSYNTKHNEANGENNNDGANDNNSWNCGWEGDTDDPGINQLRKRQVKNALALLMVSQGVPMIYMGDEVGKSQSGNNNVYCHDNQLSWLDWNLLQNNADLLRFASRLIAFRKAHILFHNRWHLRGQDYLGTGYPDISWHGERAWQPDWSEGSRLLAFMLDGKHAWGGTKQDDSIYVVSNTHWEGHDVELPGLPEGLRWHVFANTGANESEDAWDLGSEPQLSDQSRLFVGPRSVVILLAK
;
A
#
# COMPACT_ATOMS: atom_id res chain seq x y z
N MET A 1 12.63 0.92 -50.81
CA MET A 1 12.97 -0.31 -50.08
C MET A 1 11.63 -0.95 -49.73
N GLU A 2 11.13 -1.88 -50.53
CA GLU A 2 9.94 -2.65 -50.19
C GLU A 2 10.20 -3.36 -48.88
N MET A 3 9.41 -3.08 -47.86
CA MET A 3 9.45 -3.88 -46.63
C MET A 3 9.08 -5.30 -47.02
N MET A 4 10.04 -6.24 -46.93
CA MET A 4 9.71 -7.65 -47.03
C MET A 4 8.59 -7.95 -46.05
N GLU A 5 7.41 -8.31 -46.56
CA GLU A 5 6.30 -8.74 -45.74
C GLU A 5 6.73 -9.93 -44.88
N ARG A 6 6.61 -9.80 -43.60
CA ARG A 6 7.04 -10.83 -42.64
C ARG A 6 6.04 -11.99 -42.71
N ILE A 7 6.54 -13.22 -42.87
CA ILE A 7 5.72 -14.43 -42.96
C ILE A 7 4.83 -14.64 -41.71
N ASP A 8 5.18 -14.03 -40.57
CA ASP A 8 4.43 -14.08 -39.32
C ASP A 8 3.18 -13.17 -39.32
N THR A 9 2.94 -12.38 -40.36
CA THR A 9 1.72 -11.54 -40.51
C THR A 9 0.59 -12.28 -41.26
N TYR A 10 0.78 -13.49 -41.70
CA TYR A 10 -0.21 -14.26 -42.46
C TYR A 10 -0.82 -15.40 -41.64
N PRO A 11 -2.15 -15.62 -41.75
CA PRO A 11 -2.80 -16.76 -41.13
C PRO A 11 -2.35 -18.07 -41.75
N THR A 12 -2.20 -19.11 -40.96
CA THR A 12 -1.93 -20.51 -41.42
C THR A 12 -3.11 -21.44 -41.16
N HIS A 13 -4.09 -20.98 -40.38
CA HIS A 13 -5.30 -21.67 -39.97
C HIS A 13 -6.51 -20.75 -40.12
N MET A 14 -7.65 -21.30 -40.45
CA MET A 14 -8.93 -20.61 -40.45
C MET A 14 -9.91 -21.35 -39.56
N PHE A 15 -10.66 -20.59 -38.75
CA PHE A 15 -11.79 -21.10 -38.00
C PHE A 15 -12.96 -20.13 -38.20
N ASN A 16 -14.01 -20.58 -38.88
CA ASN A 16 -15.05 -19.69 -39.40
C ASN A 16 -14.44 -18.54 -40.22
N THR A 17 -14.69 -17.31 -39.81
CA THR A 17 -14.16 -16.10 -40.48
C THR A 17 -12.80 -15.64 -39.93
N PHE A 18 -12.27 -16.29 -38.89
CA PHE A 18 -11.05 -15.87 -38.26
C PHE A 18 -9.81 -16.54 -38.84
N GLY A 19 -8.84 -15.73 -39.22
CA GLY A 19 -7.49 -16.19 -39.58
C GLY A 19 -6.64 -16.32 -38.32
N MET A 20 -5.91 -17.41 -38.18
CA MET A 20 -5.07 -17.66 -37.01
C MET A 20 -3.75 -18.32 -37.40
N ARG A 21 -2.84 -18.31 -36.43
CA ARG A 21 -1.60 -19.10 -36.47
C ARG A 21 -1.13 -19.43 -35.05
N PRO A 22 -0.17 -20.38 -34.86
CA PRO A 22 0.49 -20.59 -33.58
C PRO A 22 1.05 -19.29 -33.04
N GLY A 23 0.73 -19.01 -31.78
CA GLY A 23 1.16 -17.80 -31.07
C GLY A 23 2.53 -17.92 -30.42
N ARG A 24 2.97 -16.86 -29.79
CA ARG A 24 4.12 -16.84 -28.90
C ARG A 24 3.65 -17.19 -27.49
N PRO A 25 4.30 -18.14 -26.80
CA PRO A 25 3.91 -18.52 -25.45
C PRO A 25 4.20 -17.42 -24.42
N TYR A 26 5.08 -16.47 -24.70
CA TYR A 26 5.42 -15.34 -23.87
C TYR A 26 5.42 -14.03 -24.68
N PRO A 27 5.00 -12.91 -24.04
CA PRO A 27 4.42 -12.80 -22.70
C PRO A 27 3.04 -13.45 -22.61
N PHE A 28 2.60 -13.81 -21.38
CA PHE A 28 1.24 -14.23 -21.14
C PHE A 28 0.25 -13.06 -21.31
N GLY A 29 -1.02 -13.38 -21.48
CA GLY A 29 -2.08 -12.41 -21.70
C GLY A 29 -2.38 -12.15 -23.16
N ALA A 30 -3.10 -11.05 -23.44
CA ALA A 30 -3.41 -10.58 -24.77
C ALA A 30 -2.43 -9.47 -25.17
N THR A 31 -1.63 -9.71 -26.22
CA THR A 31 -0.61 -8.77 -26.69
C THR A 31 -0.90 -8.38 -28.14
N PRO A 32 -1.10 -7.09 -28.46
CA PRO A 32 -1.19 -6.62 -29.82
C PRO A 32 0.08 -6.98 -30.63
N VAL A 33 -0.10 -7.49 -31.84
CA VAL A 33 0.97 -7.82 -32.77
C VAL A 33 0.59 -7.30 -34.16
N PRO A 34 1.53 -7.17 -35.10
CA PRO A 34 1.19 -6.73 -36.45
C PRO A 34 0.05 -7.56 -37.07
N GLY A 35 -1.07 -6.91 -37.37
CA GLY A 35 -2.25 -7.50 -37.98
C GLY A 35 -3.18 -8.30 -37.06
N GLY A 36 -2.90 -8.39 -35.76
CA GLY A 36 -3.75 -9.16 -34.85
C GLY A 36 -3.39 -9.06 -33.37
N VAL A 37 -3.84 -10.03 -32.59
CA VAL A 37 -3.59 -10.14 -31.16
C VAL A 37 -3.08 -11.54 -30.84
N ASN A 38 -1.99 -11.62 -30.09
CA ASN A 38 -1.48 -12.86 -29.52
C ASN A 38 -2.13 -13.10 -28.15
N PHE A 39 -2.86 -14.20 -28.01
CA PHE A 39 -3.42 -14.66 -26.74
C PHE A 39 -2.59 -15.81 -26.21
N SER A 40 -2.16 -15.71 -24.95
CA SER A 40 -1.33 -16.74 -24.31
C SER A 40 -1.76 -16.95 -22.88
N VAL A 41 -2.06 -18.19 -22.49
CA VAL A 41 -2.50 -18.56 -21.15
C VAL A 41 -1.89 -19.88 -20.70
N PHE A 42 -1.42 -19.92 -19.45
CA PHE A 42 -0.90 -21.12 -18.83
C PHE A 42 -2.03 -21.95 -18.21
N SER A 43 -2.02 -23.27 -18.45
CA SER A 43 -2.68 -24.26 -17.60
C SER A 43 -2.01 -25.62 -17.76
N ARG A 44 -1.54 -26.17 -16.64
CA ARG A 44 -0.87 -27.48 -16.64
C ARG A 44 -1.87 -28.64 -16.79
N HIS A 45 -3.05 -28.49 -16.19
CA HIS A 45 -4.00 -29.57 -16.00
C HIS A 45 -5.21 -29.49 -16.92
N ALA A 46 -5.37 -28.42 -17.70
CA ALA A 46 -6.42 -28.33 -18.70
C ALA A 46 -6.06 -29.15 -19.95
N ASP A 47 -7.05 -29.90 -20.48
CA ASP A 47 -6.91 -30.62 -21.76
C ASP A 47 -7.23 -29.75 -22.95
N TYR A 48 -8.14 -28.78 -22.76
CA TYR A 48 -8.49 -27.84 -23.82
C TYR A 48 -8.73 -26.42 -23.26
N CYS A 49 -8.55 -25.47 -24.14
CA CYS A 49 -8.82 -24.06 -23.93
C CYS A 49 -9.58 -23.50 -25.14
N VAL A 50 -10.52 -22.61 -24.86
CA VAL A 50 -11.27 -21.86 -25.87
C VAL A 50 -11.16 -20.38 -25.54
N LEU A 51 -10.73 -19.57 -26.52
CA LEU A 51 -10.81 -18.12 -26.46
C LEU A 51 -12.25 -17.70 -26.73
N VAL A 52 -12.82 -16.94 -25.82
CA VAL A 52 -14.17 -16.40 -25.92
C VAL A 52 -14.09 -14.89 -26.15
N LEU A 53 -14.66 -14.44 -27.25
CA LEU A 53 -14.66 -13.03 -27.65
C LEU A 53 -16.07 -12.44 -27.52
N PHE A 54 -16.13 -11.26 -26.93
CA PHE A 54 -17.35 -10.47 -26.77
C PHE A 54 -17.21 -9.15 -27.50
N LYS A 55 -18.31 -8.60 -28.01
CA LYS A 55 -18.38 -7.18 -28.27
C LYS A 55 -18.40 -6.45 -26.94
N LYS A 56 -17.74 -5.31 -26.86
CA LYS A 56 -17.65 -4.51 -25.64
C LYS A 56 -19.04 -4.23 -25.05
N GLY A 57 -19.25 -4.66 -23.81
CA GLY A 57 -20.52 -4.55 -23.10
C GLY A 57 -21.64 -5.49 -23.58
N ALA A 58 -21.36 -6.45 -24.48
CA ALA A 58 -22.36 -7.43 -24.91
C ALA A 58 -22.47 -8.58 -23.91
N GLU A 59 -23.69 -9.10 -23.69
CA GLU A 59 -23.93 -10.22 -22.79
C GLU A 59 -23.44 -11.56 -23.34
N GLN A 60 -23.61 -11.76 -24.63
CA GLN A 60 -23.32 -13.03 -25.29
C GLN A 60 -22.00 -12.96 -26.07
N PRO A 61 -21.22 -14.06 -26.11
CA PRO A 61 -20.05 -14.12 -26.95
C PRO A 61 -20.45 -14.07 -28.43
N TYR A 62 -19.67 -13.34 -29.24
CA TYR A 62 -19.85 -13.36 -30.67
C TYR A 62 -18.96 -14.39 -31.35
N ALA A 63 -17.91 -14.88 -30.66
CA ALA A 63 -17.05 -15.95 -31.15
C ALA A 63 -16.45 -16.77 -30.03
N GLU A 64 -16.32 -18.05 -30.25
CA GLU A 64 -15.61 -18.99 -29.39
C GLU A 64 -14.60 -19.75 -30.27
N ILE A 65 -13.29 -19.52 -30.07
CA ILE A 65 -12.21 -20.01 -30.91
C ILE A 65 -11.39 -21.04 -30.13
N PRO A 66 -11.38 -22.32 -30.53
CA PRO A 66 -10.62 -23.33 -29.80
C PRO A 66 -9.10 -23.18 -30.07
N PHE A 67 -8.27 -23.41 -29.05
CA PHE A 67 -6.83 -23.54 -29.22
C PHE A 67 -6.44 -24.89 -29.81
N ARG A 68 -7.35 -25.84 -29.87
CA ARG A 68 -7.13 -27.20 -30.32
C ARG A 68 -8.40 -27.74 -30.95
N GLY A 69 -8.32 -28.22 -32.22
CA GLY A 69 -9.50 -28.73 -32.90
C GLY A 69 -9.33 -28.82 -34.43
N MET A 70 -10.46 -28.88 -35.13
CA MET A 70 -10.51 -28.86 -36.58
C MET A 70 -10.46 -27.44 -37.11
N PHE A 71 -9.52 -27.17 -37.98
CA PHE A 71 -9.30 -25.91 -38.69
C PHE A 71 -9.30 -26.18 -40.21
N THR A 72 -9.35 -25.10 -40.99
CA THR A 72 -9.17 -25.18 -42.44
C THR A 72 -7.95 -24.39 -42.89
N ARG A 73 -7.34 -24.81 -44.03
CA ARG A 73 -6.22 -24.09 -44.64
C ARG A 73 -6.72 -22.83 -45.34
N PRO A 74 -6.05 -21.67 -45.16
CA PRO A 74 -6.36 -20.48 -45.93
C PRO A 74 -6.31 -20.74 -47.44
N GLY A 75 -7.32 -20.28 -48.15
CA GLY A 75 -7.42 -20.38 -49.61
C GLY A 75 -7.92 -21.73 -50.15
N SER A 76 -7.47 -22.88 -49.66
CA SER A 76 -7.96 -24.19 -50.10
C SER A 76 -9.22 -24.67 -49.38
N GLY A 77 -9.45 -24.20 -48.13
CA GLY A 77 -10.54 -24.67 -47.26
C GLY A 77 -10.36 -26.12 -46.78
N GLU A 78 -9.22 -26.77 -47.03
CA GLU A 78 -8.93 -28.15 -46.67
C GLU A 78 -8.90 -28.28 -45.11
N PRO A 79 -9.70 -29.20 -44.51
CA PRO A 79 -9.72 -29.37 -43.08
C PRO A 79 -8.49 -30.13 -42.58
N PHE A 80 -8.00 -29.74 -41.40
CA PHE A 80 -6.94 -30.45 -40.71
C PHE A 80 -7.03 -30.21 -39.17
N TRP A 81 -6.39 -31.12 -38.44
CA TRP A 81 -6.31 -30.97 -36.97
C TRP A 81 -5.17 -30.04 -36.60
N GLY A 82 -5.48 -28.99 -35.79
CA GLY A 82 -4.49 -28.07 -35.26
C GLY A 82 -4.46 -28.10 -33.73
N ASP A 83 -3.29 -27.83 -33.18
CA ASP A 83 -3.06 -27.70 -31.74
C ASP A 83 -2.09 -26.55 -31.48
N PHE A 84 -2.54 -25.53 -30.82
CA PHE A 84 -1.76 -24.33 -30.47
C PHE A 84 -1.19 -24.39 -29.05
N ARG A 85 -1.04 -25.59 -28.50
CA ARG A 85 -0.44 -25.80 -27.17
C ARG A 85 1.05 -26.13 -27.32
N ILE A 86 1.88 -25.43 -26.51
CA ILE A 86 3.32 -25.70 -26.36
C ILE A 86 3.59 -25.94 -24.88
N GLY A 87 3.93 -27.17 -24.51
CA GLY A 87 4.07 -27.56 -23.10
C GLY A 87 2.73 -27.37 -22.37
N ASN A 88 2.73 -26.48 -21.36
CA ASN A 88 1.54 -26.16 -20.58
C ASN A 88 0.94 -24.78 -20.94
N VAL A 89 1.27 -24.26 -22.12
CA VAL A 89 0.82 -22.93 -22.56
C VAL A 89 -0.01 -23.07 -23.82
N PHE A 90 -1.22 -22.51 -23.79
CA PHE A 90 -2.06 -22.34 -24.98
C PHE A 90 -1.79 -20.95 -25.54
N SER A 91 -1.33 -20.87 -26.80
CA SER A 91 -1.00 -19.59 -27.43
C SER A 91 -1.34 -19.54 -28.91
N MET A 92 -2.11 -18.51 -29.34
CA MET A 92 -2.42 -18.27 -30.75
C MET A 92 -2.50 -16.79 -31.07
N VAL A 93 -2.15 -16.43 -32.30
CA VAL A 93 -2.45 -15.12 -32.90
C VAL A 93 -3.79 -15.23 -33.60
N VAL A 94 -4.69 -14.29 -33.34
CA VAL A 94 -5.93 -14.09 -34.08
C VAL A 94 -5.82 -12.78 -34.86
N PHE A 95 -5.99 -12.86 -36.19
CA PHE A 95 -5.82 -11.74 -37.11
C PHE A 95 -7.14 -10.94 -37.29
N ASN A 96 -6.98 -9.68 -37.71
CA ASN A 96 -8.08 -8.79 -38.07
C ASN A 96 -9.13 -8.57 -36.95
N LEU A 97 -8.68 -8.59 -35.69
CA LEU A 97 -9.51 -8.21 -34.56
C LEU A 97 -9.51 -6.69 -34.38
N ASN A 98 -10.70 -6.08 -34.30
CA ASN A 98 -10.81 -4.73 -33.77
C ASN A 98 -10.76 -4.78 -32.25
N TYR A 99 -9.55 -4.77 -31.71
CA TYR A 99 -9.30 -5.00 -30.28
C TYR A 99 -9.87 -3.90 -29.36
N GLU A 100 -10.12 -2.70 -29.88
CA GLU A 100 -10.74 -1.61 -29.13
C GLU A 100 -12.23 -1.85 -28.83
N GLU A 101 -12.87 -2.69 -29.64
CA GLU A 101 -14.31 -3.00 -29.53
C GLU A 101 -14.61 -4.36 -28.90
N ILE A 102 -13.59 -5.08 -28.44
CA ILE A 102 -13.78 -6.43 -27.89
C ILE A 102 -13.34 -6.56 -26.44
N GLU A 103 -13.99 -7.50 -25.80
CA GLU A 103 -13.59 -8.06 -24.51
C GLU A 103 -13.38 -9.56 -24.66
N TYR A 104 -12.55 -10.16 -23.82
CA TYR A 104 -12.22 -11.57 -23.94
C TYR A 104 -12.13 -12.29 -22.60
N GLY A 105 -12.17 -13.62 -22.66
CA GLY A 105 -11.89 -14.54 -21.58
C GLY A 105 -11.61 -15.93 -22.11
N PHE A 106 -11.45 -16.89 -21.22
CA PHE A 106 -11.16 -18.27 -21.58
C PHE A 106 -12.17 -19.24 -21.00
N ARG A 107 -12.45 -20.32 -21.74
CA ARG A 107 -13.08 -21.53 -21.16
C ARG A 107 -12.02 -22.60 -21.06
N MET A 108 -11.93 -23.21 -19.90
CA MET A 108 -10.99 -24.32 -19.66
C MET A 108 -11.76 -25.60 -19.32
N GLY A 109 -11.22 -26.74 -19.73
CA GLY A 109 -11.79 -28.02 -19.39
C GLY A 109 -10.75 -29.14 -19.36
N ALA A 110 -11.07 -30.15 -18.56
CA ALA A 110 -10.29 -31.37 -18.39
C ALA A 110 -11.18 -32.51 -17.90
N PRO A 111 -10.77 -33.80 -18.00
CA PRO A 111 -11.58 -34.96 -17.62
C PRO A 111 -11.61 -35.22 -16.11
N TYR A 112 -11.53 -34.16 -15.30
CA TYR A 112 -11.68 -34.27 -13.86
C TYR A 112 -13.16 -34.16 -13.46
N PRO A 113 -13.59 -34.87 -12.38
CA PRO A 113 -14.92 -34.72 -11.85
C PRO A 113 -15.20 -33.27 -11.45
N LYS A 114 -16.40 -32.78 -11.75
CA LYS A 114 -16.83 -31.46 -11.30
C LYS A 114 -16.91 -31.43 -9.78
N VAL A 115 -16.28 -30.45 -9.16
CA VAL A 115 -16.34 -30.18 -7.73
C VAL A 115 -17.55 -29.29 -7.44
N GLU A 116 -18.42 -29.71 -6.54
CA GLU A 116 -19.57 -28.92 -6.08
C GLU A 116 -19.12 -27.77 -5.18
N ARG A 117 -19.89 -26.69 -5.20
CA ARG A 117 -19.66 -25.53 -4.31
C ARG A 117 -19.69 -25.96 -2.84
N GLY A 118 -18.73 -25.52 -2.04
CA GLY A 118 -18.60 -25.88 -0.64
C GLY A 118 -17.93 -27.24 -0.38
N LYS A 119 -17.44 -27.92 -1.42
CA LYS A 119 -16.70 -29.18 -1.30
C LYS A 119 -15.22 -28.98 -1.58
N PRO A 120 -14.33 -29.76 -0.92
CA PRO A 120 -12.91 -29.75 -1.22
C PRO A 120 -12.66 -30.34 -2.62
N GLY A 121 -11.59 -29.89 -3.28
CA GLY A 121 -11.21 -30.44 -4.57
C GLY A 121 -9.99 -29.77 -5.17
N PHE A 122 -9.17 -30.58 -5.82
CA PHE A 122 -7.93 -30.11 -6.43
C PHE A 122 -8.18 -29.39 -7.76
N HIS A 123 -9.07 -29.89 -8.62
CA HIS A 123 -9.35 -29.36 -9.94
C HIS A 123 -10.79 -28.80 -9.97
N ARG A 124 -10.93 -27.57 -10.46
CA ARG A 124 -12.22 -26.84 -10.46
C ARG A 124 -12.61 -26.36 -11.86
N PHE A 125 -12.26 -27.17 -12.88
CA PHE A 125 -12.65 -26.87 -14.25
C PHE A 125 -14.17 -26.94 -14.44
N ASP A 126 -14.74 -25.91 -15.06
CA ASP A 126 -16.10 -25.89 -15.56
C ASP A 126 -16.13 -25.17 -16.92
N SER A 127 -16.19 -25.93 -17.99
CA SER A 127 -16.16 -25.42 -19.36
C SER A 127 -17.32 -24.50 -19.73
N ARG A 128 -18.34 -24.41 -18.88
CA ARG A 128 -19.46 -23.48 -19.08
C ARG A 128 -19.13 -22.06 -18.60
N GLN A 129 -18.14 -21.92 -17.74
CA GLN A 129 -17.70 -20.62 -17.23
C GLN A 129 -16.69 -19.97 -18.15
N VAL A 130 -16.81 -18.67 -18.34
CA VAL A 130 -15.77 -17.84 -18.94
C VAL A 130 -14.90 -17.29 -17.82
N LEU A 131 -13.62 -17.49 -17.92
CA LEU A 131 -12.62 -17.13 -16.93
C LEU A 131 -11.89 -15.87 -17.38
N LEU A 132 -11.64 -14.96 -16.44
CA LEU A 132 -10.78 -13.83 -16.67
C LEU A 132 -9.33 -14.31 -16.88
N ASP A 133 -8.63 -13.69 -17.81
CA ASP A 133 -7.21 -13.89 -18.00
C ASP A 133 -6.42 -13.37 -16.79
N PRO A 134 -5.58 -14.19 -16.13
CA PRO A 134 -4.74 -13.73 -15.02
C PRO A 134 -3.82 -12.55 -15.36
N TYR A 135 -3.51 -12.34 -16.64
CA TYR A 135 -2.65 -11.28 -17.16
C TYR A 135 -3.43 -10.17 -17.88
N ALA A 136 -4.74 -10.06 -17.67
CA ALA A 136 -5.53 -8.98 -18.25
C ALA A 136 -5.06 -7.61 -17.75
N ARG A 137 -4.69 -6.72 -18.67
CA ARG A 137 -4.12 -5.39 -18.38
C ARG A 137 -5.18 -4.30 -18.19
N ALA A 138 -6.40 -4.55 -18.61
CA ALA A 138 -7.59 -3.79 -18.30
C ALA A 138 -8.77 -4.74 -18.20
N ILE A 139 -9.73 -4.43 -17.33
CA ILE A 139 -10.87 -5.31 -17.04
C ILE A 139 -12.16 -4.52 -17.17
N GLY A 140 -13.14 -5.09 -17.89
CA GLY A 140 -14.50 -4.58 -17.98
C GLY A 140 -15.44 -5.31 -17.04
N GLY A 141 -16.58 -4.69 -16.75
CA GLY A 141 -17.65 -5.24 -15.92
C GLY A 141 -17.88 -4.47 -14.60
N ARG A 142 -16.93 -3.65 -14.19
CA ARG A 142 -16.98 -2.79 -12.99
C ARG A 142 -16.50 -1.38 -13.31
N ASP A 143 -16.95 -0.81 -14.42
CA ASP A 143 -16.51 0.52 -14.88
C ASP A 143 -17.11 1.68 -14.04
N THR A 144 -18.17 1.40 -13.29
CA THR A 144 -18.84 2.39 -12.43
C THR A 144 -18.92 1.86 -11.02
N TRP A 145 -18.36 2.62 -10.07
CA TRP A 145 -18.35 2.27 -8.65
C TRP A 145 -19.77 2.07 -8.10
N GLY A 146 -19.97 0.95 -7.39
CA GLY A 146 -21.22 0.61 -6.71
C GLY A 146 -22.40 0.26 -7.64
N GLN A 147 -22.16 0.16 -8.95
CA GLN A 147 -23.20 -0.28 -9.87
C GLN A 147 -23.53 -1.75 -9.59
N LEU A 148 -24.77 -1.99 -9.18
CA LEU A 148 -25.25 -3.35 -8.96
C LEU A 148 -25.14 -4.15 -10.27
N PRO A 149 -24.63 -5.40 -10.19
CA PRO A 149 -24.54 -6.26 -11.36
C PRO A 149 -25.94 -6.66 -11.80
N ASP A 150 -26.13 -6.89 -13.11
CA ASP A 150 -27.21 -7.71 -13.57
C ASP A 150 -26.91 -9.17 -13.21
N TRP A 151 -27.57 -9.68 -12.19
CA TRP A 151 -27.34 -11.03 -11.66
C TRP A 151 -27.65 -12.16 -12.66
N ASN A 152 -28.29 -11.84 -13.78
CA ASN A 152 -28.50 -12.76 -14.89
C ASN A 152 -27.28 -12.85 -15.82
N GLN A 153 -26.31 -11.93 -15.72
CA GLN A 153 -25.07 -11.98 -16.50
C GLN A 153 -24.09 -12.98 -15.88
N GLN A 154 -23.67 -13.95 -16.68
CA GLN A 154 -22.69 -14.95 -16.22
C GLN A 154 -21.27 -14.40 -16.05
N PHE A 155 -20.96 -13.23 -16.61
CA PHE A 155 -19.57 -12.75 -16.74
C PHE A 155 -19.48 -11.28 -16.39
N GLN A 156 -19.01 -11.00 -15.18
CA GLN A 156 -18.87 -9.64 -14.66
C GLN A 156 -17.50 -9.03 -14.94
N HIS A 157 -16.45 -9.87 -15.09
CA HIS A 157 -15.07 -9.45 -15.30
C HIS A 157 -14.55 -10.04 -16.60
N ARG A 158 -14.16 -9.18 -17.55
CA ARG A 158 -13.61 -9.59 -18.85
C ARG A 158 -12.34 -8.82 -19.15
N GLY A 159 -11.36 -9.51 -19.71
CA GLY A 159 -10.13 -8.87 -20.15
C GLY A 159 -10.39 -7.91 -21.31
N ARG A 160 -9.74 -6.76 -21.29
CA ARG A 160 -9.65 -5.81 -22.39
C ARG A 160 -8.23 -5.75 -22.91
N ILE A 161 -8.07 -5.49 -24.19
CA ILE A 161 -6.76 -5.43 -24.84
C ILE A 161 -6.28 -3.98 -24.78
N VAL A 162 -5.12 -3.79 -24.18
CA VAL A 162 -4.46 -2.48 -24.07
C VAL A 162 -3.37 -2.38 -25.11
N TYR A 163 -3.38 -1.30 -25.87
CA TYR A 163 -2.26 -0.87 -26.69
C TYR A 163 -1.49 0.17 -25.90
N ASP A 164 -0.21 -0.08 -25.70
CA ASP A 164 0.63 0.75 -24.86
C ASP A 164 1.35 1.80 -25.70
N ASP A 165 0.76 2.99 -25.80
CA ASP A 165 1.23 4.14 -26.56
C ASP A 165 1.26 5.43 -25.75
N PHE A 166 1.19 5.32 -24.42
CA PHE A 166 1.19 6.48 -23.53
C PHE A 166 2.51 7.26 -23.64
N ASP A 167 2.42 8.56 -23.87
CA ASP A 167 3.59 9.45 -23.94
C ASP A 167 4.01 9.93 -22.55
N TRP A 168 5.05 9.32 -22.04
CA TRP A 168 5.68 9.71 -20.78
C TRP A 168 6.49 11.01 -20.88
N GLU A 169 6.72 11.56 -22.10
CA GLU A 169 7.55 12.75 -22.32
C GLU A 169 8.97 12.58 -21.74
N SER A 170 9.32 13.40 -20.73
CA SER A 170 10.61 13.30 -20.04
C SER A 170 10.52 12.65 -18.67
N ASP A 171 9.39 12.05 -18.31
CA ASP A 171 9.20 11.41 -17.02
C ASP A 171 10.15 10.22 -16.83
N ARG A 172 10.59 10.06 -15.61
CA ARG A 172 11.41 8.94 -15.15
C ARG A 172 11.22 8.76 -13.65
N PRO A 173 11.46 7.54 -13.11
CA PRO A 173 11.45 7.30 -11.67
C PRO A 173 12.34 8.31 -10.92
N LEU A 174 11.84 8.81 -9.80
CA LEU A 174 12.53 9.86 -9.02
C LEU A 174 13.71 9.30 -8.25
N GLU A 175 13.68 8.03 -7.87
CA GLU A 175 14.72 7.35 -7.10
C GLU A 175 15.09 8.08 -5.80
N ILE A 176 14.11 8.67 -5.11
CA ILE A 176 14.34 9.38 -3.85
C ILE A 176 14.96 8.40 -2.84
N PRO A 177 16.11 8.76 -2.22
CA PRO A 177 16.72 7.91 -1.19
C PRO A 177 15.73 7.59 -0.05
N ALA A 178 15.73 6.37 0.45
CA ALA A 178 14.78 5.95 1.50
C ALA A 178 14.88 6.81 2.77
N GLU A 179 16.07 7.29 3.10
CA GLU A 179 16.32 8.20 4.24
C GLU A 179 15.70 9.59 4.09
N GLU A 180 15.32 9.98 2.86
CA GLU A 180 14.69 11.28 2.56
C GLU A 180 13.18 11.19 2.42
N LEU A 181 12.61 9.96 2.45
CA LEU A 181 11.17 9.77 2.29
C LEU A 181 10.37 10.27 3.49
N VAL A 182 9.23 10.88 3.18
CA VAL A 182 8.10 11.10 4.07
C VAL A 182 6.88 10.56 3.34
N VAL A 183 6.34 9.43 3.79
CA VAL A 183 5.29 8.68 3.12
C VAL A 183 3.92 9.14 3.62
N TYR A 184 2.97 9.26 2.69
CA TYR A 184 1.57 9.55 2.99
C TYR A 184 0.71 8.39 2.48
N GLU A 185 0.23 7.56 3.40
CA GLU A 185 -0.68 6.46 3.09
C GLU A 185 -2.07 6.99 2.82
N MET A 186 -2.68 6.61 1.68
CA MET A 186 -3.96 7.17 1.29
C MET A 186 -4.80 6.25 0.42
N HIS A 187 -6.13 6.44 0.49
CA HIS A 187 -7.10 5.76 -0.36
C HIS A 187 -7.53 6.65 -1.52
N VAL A 188 -7.38 6.17 -2.76
CA VAL A 188 -7.69 6.95 -3.98
C VAL A 188 -9.08 7.57 -3.92
N ARG A 189 -10.10 6.75 -3.63
CA ARG A 189 -11.48 7.23 -3.60
C ARG A 189 -11.75 8.13 -2.39
N GLY A 190 -11.34 7.72 -1.19
CA GLY A 190 -11.63 8.45 0.04
C GLY A 190 -10.95 9.81 0.14
N PHE A 191 -9.84 10.01 -0.56
CA PHE A 191 -9.10 11.26 -0.52
C PHE A 191 -9.91 12.45 -1.06
N THR A 192 -10.73 12.21 -2.10
CA THR A 192 -11.47 13.31 -2.76
C THR A 192 -12.97 13.09 -2.85
N ARG A 193 -13.51 11.98 -2.30
CA ARG A 193 -14.91 11.62 -2.53
C ARG A 193 -15.90 12.53 -1.82
N ASP A 194 -15.54 13.08 -0.67
CA ASP A 194 -16.38 14.02 0.06
C ASP A 194 -16.62 15.30 -0.75
N GLU A 195 -17.84 15.87 -0.66
CA GLU A 195 -18.22 17.07 -1.39
C GLU A 195 -17.36 18.29 -1.04
N SER A 196 -16.84 18.34 0.18
CA SER A 196 -15.94 19.40 0.65
C SER A 196 -14.63 19.46 -0.13
N SER A 197 -14.27 18.39 -0.86
CA SER A 197 -13.11 18.38 -1.74
C SER A 197 -13.20 19.41 -2.87
N GLY A 198 -14.41 19.74 -3.34
CA GLY A 198 -14.66 20.71 -4.39
C GLY A 198 -14.16 20.33 -5.78
N VAL A 199 -13.77 19.06 -6.00
CA VAL A 199 -13.22 18.57 -7.28
C VAL A 199 -14.33 18.02 -8.19
N ARG A 200 -14.09 18.05 -9.51
CA ARG A 200 -15.08 17.64 -10.49
C ARG A 200 -15.35 16.13 -10.52
N TYR A 201 -14.31 15.33 -10.39
CA TYR A 201 -14.37 13.87 -10.55
C TYR A 201 -14.04 13.17 -9.22
N ALA A 202 -14.76 13.55 -8.17
CA ALA A 202 -14.53 13.07 -6.81
C ALA A 202 -14.39 11.54 -6.73
N GLY A 203 -13.35 11.08 -6.06
CA GLY A 203 -13.06 9.67 -5.85
C GLY A 203 -12.35 8.94 -7.00
N THR A 204 -11.66 9.68 -7.88
CA THR A 204 -10.96 9.13 -9.05
C THR A 204 -9.49 9.56 -9.12
N PHE A 205 -8.70 8.91 -9.98
CA PHE A 205 -7.32 9.31 -10.27
C PHE A 205 -7.21 10.76 -10.77
N ALA A 206 -8.14 11.20 -11.60
CA ALA A 206 -8.17 12.59 -12.09
C ALA A 206 -8.39 13.59 -10.95
N ALA A 207 -9.24 13.27 -9.98
CA ALA A 207 -9.48 14.12 -8.82
C ALA A 207 -8.27 14.22 -7.88
N MET A 208 -7.49 13.15 -7.76
CA MET A 208 -6.23 13.20 -7.00
C MET A 208 -5.25 14.21 -7.58
N ARG A 209 -5.17 14.33 -8.91
CA ARG A 209 -4.32 15.30 -9.59
C ARG A 209 -4.63 16.74 -9.15
N ASP A 210 -5.92 17.07 -8.97
CA ASP A 210 -6.35 18.40 -8.50
C ASP A 210 -5.86 18.71 -7.08
N LYS A 211 -5.46 17.68 -6.30
CA LYS A 211 -4.98 17.79 -4.93
C LYS A 211 -3.47 17.62 -4.76
N ILE A 212 -2.71 17.45 -5.83
CA ILE A 212 -1.23 17.41 -5.77
C ILE A 212 -0.64 18.67 -5.11
N PRO A 213 -1.15 19.91 -5.36
CA PRO A 213 -0.66 21.08 -4.66
C PRO A 213 -0.73 20.97 -3.13
N TYR A 214 -1.79 20.38 -2.59
CA TYR A 214 -1.92 20.13 -1.15
C TYR A 214 -0.84 19.18 -0.62
N LEU A 215 -0.61 18.05 -1.29
CA LEU A 215 0.44 17.09 -0.90
C LEU A 215 1.83 17.75 -0.90
N LYS A 216 2.08 18.60 -1.90
CA LYS A 216 3.33 19.36 -2.02
C LYS A 216 3.48 20.39 -0.89
N GLU A 217 2.40 21.11 -0.54
CA GLU A 217 2.38 22.08 0.55
C GLU A 217 2.54 21.41 1.90
N LEU A 218 1.91 20.26 2.11
CA LEU A 218 2.12 19.44 3.30
C LEU A 218 3.58 19.01 3.44
N GLY A 219 4.27 18.79 2.32
CA GLY A 219 5.69 18.48 2.25
C GLY A 219 6.03 17.01 2.11
N VAL A 220 5.05 16.12 1.95
CA VAL A 220 5.29 14.69 1.67
C VAL A 220 5.91 14.51 0.30
N ASN A 221 6.73 13.47 0.12
CA ASN A 221 7.41 13.18 -1.15
C ASN A 221 7.24 11.72 -1.63
N ALA A 222 6.36 10.98 -0.98
CA ALA A 222 5.86 9.71 -1.48
C ALA A 222 4.40 9.52 -1.05
N VAL A 223 3.56 9.01 -1.94
CA VAL A 223 2.23 8.51 -1.61
C VAL A 223 2.23 7.00 -1.65
N GLU A 224 1.65 6.36 -0.63
CA GLU A 224 1.37 4.91 -0.61
C GLU A 224 -0.12 4.72 -0.82
N LEU A 225 -0.50 4.22 -1.99
CA LEU A 225 -1.90 4.05 -2.38
C LEU A 225 -2.41 2.70 -1.89
N LEU A 226 -3.50 2.70 -1.11
CA LEU A 226 -4.26 1.49 -0.83
C LEU A 226 -4.61 0.79 -2.14
N PRO A 227 -4.99 -0.50 -2.15
CA PRO A 227 -5.06 -1.30 -3.36
C PRO A 227 -5.77 -0.62 -4.52
N ILE A 228 -5.07 -0.51 -5.65
CA ILE A 228 -5.59 0.04 -6.91
C ILE A 228 -5.69 -1.00 -8.03
N TYR A 229 -5.28 -2.25 -7.77
CA TYR A 229 -5.54 -3.35 -8.69
C TYR A 229 -7.04 -3.60 -8.78
N GLU A 230 -7.51 -4.16 -9.90
CA GLU A 230 -8.95 -4.42 -10.04
C GLU A 230 -9.45 -5.35 -8.94
N PHE A 231 -10.48 -4.91 -8.25
CA PHE A 231 -11.23 -5.65 -7.23
C PHE A 231 -12.74 -5.45 -7.43
N ASP A 232 -13.54 -6.31 -6.82
CA ASP A 232 -14.99 -6.16 -6.84
C ASP A 232 -15.44 -5.44 -5.56
N GLU A 233 -15.87 -4.19 -5.67
CA GLU A 233 -16.39 -3.42 -4.54
C GLU A 233 -17.70 -3.99 -4.00
N LEU A 234 -18.37 -4.85 -4.76
CA LEU A 234 -19.58 -5.54 -4.35
C LEU A 234 -19.33 -6.96 -3.82
N GLU A 235 -18.06 -7.34 -3.59
CA GLU A 235 -17.71 -8.57 -2.90
C GLU A 235 -18.15 -8.47 -1.43
N GLY A 236 -18.84 -9.49 -0.94
CA GLY A 236 -19.25 -9.53 0.47
C GLY A 236 -20.26 -8.46 0.89
N VAL A 237 -20.95 -7.85 -0.06
CA VAL A 237 -21.97 -6.82 0.21
C VAL A 237 -22.97 -7.30 1.26
N HIS A 238 -23.19 -6.45 2.26
CA HIS A 238 -24.19 -6.62 3.31
C HIS A 238 -24.77 -5.25 3.68
N ASN A 239 -25.69 -5.19 4.61
CA ASN A 239 -26.33 -3.94 4.97
C ASN A 239 -25.90 -3.46 6.35
N HIS A 240 -25.73 -2.17 6.50
CA HIS A 240 -25.56 -1.50 7.78
C HIS A 240 -26.73 -1.88 8.70
N PRO A 241 -26.47 -2.35 9.94
CA PRO A 241 -27.50 -2.92 10.80
C PRO A 241 -28.62 -1.93 11.16
N ASP A 242 -28.33 -0.65 11.31
CA ASP A 242 -29.30 0.36 11.75
C ASP A 242 -29.93 1.12 10.59
N THR A 243 -29.15 1.48 9.57
CA THR A 243 -29.61 2.35 8.46
C THR A 243 -30.09 1.57 7.26
N GLY A 244 -29.67 0.30 7.12
CA GLY A 244 -29.91 -0.52 5.93
C GLY A 244 -29.11 -0.08 4.70
N GLU A 245 -28.18 0.86 4.84
CA GLU A 245 -27.28 1.27 3.78
C GLU A 245 -26.39 0.10 3.34
N MET A 246 -26.10 0.03 2.05
CA MET A 246 -25.25 -1.02 1.49
C MET A 246 -23.79 -0.77 1.86
N LEU A 247 -23.18 -1.72 2.55
CA LEU A 247 -21.76 -1.76 2.85
C LEU A 247 -21.03 -2.52 1.74
N VAL A 248 -19.87 -2.00 1.32
CA VAL A 248 -19.13 -2.49 0.14
C VAL A 248 -17.69 -2.79 0.51
N ASN A 249 -16.97 -3.57 -0.29
CA ASN A 249 -15.53 -3.71 -0.18
C ASN A 249 -14.86 -2.39 -0.60
N TYR A 250 -14.67 -1.50 0.37
CA TYR A 250 -14.17 -0.15 0.12
C TYR A 250 -12.64 -0.11 -0.01
N TRP A 251 -11.90 -0.82 0.86
CA TRP A 251 -10.43 -0.80 0.84
C TRP A 251 -9.81 -1.48 -0.37
N GLY A 252 -10.44 -2.55 -0.88
CA GLY A 252 -9.96 -3.24 -2.07
C GLY A 252 -8.93 -4.36 -1.82
N TYR A 253 -8.76 -4.84 -0.59
CA TYR A 253 -7.86 -5.97 -0.27
C TYR A 253 -8.45 -7.32 -0.70
N SER A 254 -8.91 -7.41 -1.96
CA SER A 254 -9.47 -8.63 -2.54
C SER A 254 -9.31 -8.59 -4.06
N THR A 255 -8.12 -8.93 -4.55
CA THR A 255 -7.72 -8.72 -5.94
C THR A 255 -8.41 -9.69 -6.89
N VAL A 256 -9.05 -9.15 -7.92
CA VAL A 256 -9.61 -9.86 -9.08
C VAL A 256 -8.58 -9.99 -10.19
N GLY A 257 -7.82 -8.92 -10.47
CA GLY A 257 -6.83 -8.90 -11.54
C GLY A 257 -5.59 -8.09 -11.17
N PHE A 258 -4.42 -8.73 -11.15
CA PHE A 258 -3.17 -8.13 -10.70
C PHE A 258 -2.55 -7.12 -11.68
N PHE A 259 -2.84 -7.23 -12.98
CA PHE A 259 -2.22 -6.39 -14.02
C PHE A 259 -3.11 -5.21 -14.44
N ALA A 260 -4.31 -5.09 -13.91
CA ALA A 260 -5.27 -4.07 -14.30
C ALA A 260 -5.52 -3.07 -13.17
N PRO A 261 -5.52 -1.76 -13.44
CA PRO A 261 -5.98 -0.77 -12.47
C PRO A 261 -7.49 -0.86 -12.27
N LYS A 262 -7.97 -0.48 -11.08
CA LYS A 262 -9.40 -0.42 -10.74
C LYS A 262 -10.17 0.46 -11.71
N ALA A 263 -10.98 -0.14 -12.58
CA ALA A 263 -11.70 0.55 -13.64
C ALA A 263 -12.60 1.69 -13.12
N ALA A 264 -13.24 1.48 -11.98
CA ALA A 264 -14.14 2.47 -11.37
C ALA A 264 -13.42 3.70 -10.76
N TYR A 265 -12.08 3.70 -10.70
CA TYR A 265 -11.31 4.88 -10.29
C TYR A 265 -11.01 5.85 -11.45
N ALA A 266 -11.49 5.56 -12.67
CA ALA A 266 -11.41 6.47 -13.79
C ALA A 266 -12.52 7.54 -13.74
N ALA A 267 -12.18 8.78 -14.07
CA ALA A 267 -13.14 9.87 -14.23
C ALA A 267 -14.10 9.64 -15.42
N THR A 268 -13.65 8.88 -16.38
CA THR A 268 -14.34 8.57 -17.64
C THR A 268 -15.23 7.34 -17.58
N GLY A 269 -15.43 6.73 -16.40
CA GLY A 269 -16.28 5.55 -16.21
C GLY A 269 -17.71 5.65 -16.76
N LYS A 270 -18.14 6.85 -17.18
CA LYS A 270 -19.38 7.08 -17.94
C LYS A 270 -19.23 6.88 -19.45
N THR A 271 -18.01 6.92 -19.95
CA THR A 271 -17.71 6.60 -21.35
C THR A 271 -17.26 5.14 -21.36
N LYS A 272 -17.99 4.22 -21.86
CA LYS A 272 -17.74 2.76 -21.91
C LYS A 272 -16.33 2.30 -22.37
N ASP A 273 -15.33 3.17 -22.25
CA ASP A 273 -13.94 2.90 -22.61
C ASP A 273 -13.06 2.61 -21.39
N GLY A 274 -13.11 1.38 -20.93
CA GLY A 274 -12.38 0.93 -19.75
C GLY A 274 -10.87 0.79 -19.93
N THR A 275 -10.31 1.19 -21.07
CA THR A 275 -8.85 1.29 -21.23
C THR A 275 -8.35 2.66 -20.81
N MET A 276 -9.21 3.67 -20.75
CA MET A 276 -8.82 5.03 -20.33
C MET A 276 -8.35 5.12 -18.88
N VAL A 277 -8.73 4.18 -18.02
CA VAL A 277 -8.20 4.11 -16.64
C VAL A 277 -6.68 3.94 -16.62
N VAL A 278 -6.14 3.24 -17.61
CA VAL A 278 -4.69 3.05 -17.79
C VAL A 278 -4.00 4.40 -17.97
N ASP A 279 -4.51 5.22 -18.90
CA ASP A 279 -3.94 6.54 -19.19
C ASP A 279 -4.15 7.55 -18.06
N GLU A 280 -5.30 7.48 -17.37
CA GLU A 280 -5.56 8.34 -16.22
C GLU A 280 -4.58 8.07 -15.08
N LEU A 281 -4.32 6.79 -14.77
CA LEU A 281 -3.35 6.43 -13.74
C LEU A 281 -1.92 6.82 -14.16
N LYS A 282 -1.51 6.53 -15.40
CA LYS A 282 -0.20 6.95 -15.92
C LYS A 282 -0.04 8.47 -15.85
N THR A 283 -1.10 9.22 -16.18
CA THR A 283 -1.09 10.69 -16.07
C THR A 283 -0.95 11.15 -14.61
N LEU A 284 -1.64 10.50 -13.66
CA LEU A 284 -1.49 10.81 -12.24
C LEU A 284 -0.05 10.59 -11.77
N VAL A 285 0.56 9.45 -12.12
CA VAL A 285 1.96 9.14 -11.75
C VAL A 285 2.91 10.19 -12.33
N LYS A 286 2.79 10.51 -13.64
CA LYS A 286 3.60 11.55 -14.29
C LYS A 286 3.47 12.90 -13.59
N ASP A 287 2.26 13.31 -13.20
CA ASP A 287 2.03 14.59 -12.52
C ASP A 287 2.58 14.59 -11.08
N LEU A 288 2.49 13.48 -10.36
CA LEU A 288 3.11 13.31 -9.03
C LEU A 288 4.64 13.42 -9.14
N HIS A 289 5.27 12.71 -10.08
CA HIS A 289 6.71 12.80 -10.35
C HIS A 289 7.14 14.21 -10.70
N ALA A 290 6.40 14.92 -11.56
CA ALA A 290 6.68 16.32 -11.90
C ALA A 290 6.66 17.26 -10.67
N ASN A 291 6.01 16.84 -9.58
CA ASN A 291 5.98 17.56 -8.31
C ASN A 291 6.90 16.96 -7.24
N GLY A 292 7.76 16.01 -7.60
CA GLY A 292 8.74 15.40 -6.70
C GLY A 292 8.14 14.43 -5.69
N ILE A 293 7.06 13.75 -6.05
CA ILE A 293 6.33 12.78 -5.22
C ILE A 293 6.37 11.41 -5.88
N GLU A 294 6.99 10.44 -5.20
CA GLU A 294 6.98 9.02 -5.61
C GLU A 294 5.63 8.36 -5.38
N VAL A 295 5.35 7.30 -6.13
CA VAL A 295 4.13 6.51 -6.00
C VAL A 295 4.48 5.09 -5.56
N LEU A 296 4.01 4.70 -4.39
CA LEU A 296 4.09 3.35 -3.87
C LEU A 296 2.72 2.70 -3.96
N LEU A 297 2.67 1.41 -4.30
CA LEU A 297 1.41 0.66 -4.34
C LEU A 297 1.35 -0.36 -3.20
N ASP A 298 0.22 -0.40 -2.53
CA ASP A 298 -0.12 -1.51 -1.64
C ASP A 298 -0.62 -2.68 -2.48
N VAL A 299 0.10 -3.82 -2.42
CA VAL A 299 -0.12 -4.98 -3.28
C VAL A 299 -0.49 -6.22 -2.48
N VAL A 300 -1.52 -6.91 -2.94
CA VAL A 300 -2.12 -8.04 -2.24
C VAL A 300 -1.88 -9.33 -3.01
N PHE A 301 -0.71 -9.97 -2.78
CA PHE A 301 -0.37 -11.25 -3.42
C PHE A 301 -0.59 -12.47 -2.51
N ASN A 302 -1.04 -12.25 -1.30
CA ASN A 302 -1.22 -13.34 -0.34
C ASN A 302 -2.52 -14.13 -0.59
N HIS A 303 -3.53 -13.53 -1.23
CA HIS A 303 -4.81 -14.15 -1.58
C HIS A 303 -5.45 -13.50 -2.81
N THR A 304 -6.61 -13.99 -3.21
CA THR A 304 -7.43 -13.45 -4.32
C THR A 304 -8.89 -13.35 -3.93
N ALA A 305 -9.68 -12.61 -4.73
CA ALA A 305 -11.12 -12.45 -4.58
C ALA A 305 -11.94 -13.74 -4.76
N GLU A 306 -11.29 -14.88 -5.01
CA GLU A 306 -12.01 -16.15 -5.20
C GLU A 306 -12.44 -16.84 -3.89
N GLY A 307 -12.03 -16.31 -2.72
CA GLY A 307 -12.43 -16.83 -1.40
C GLY A 307 -12.09 -18.30 -1.19
N ASN A 308 -12.81 -18.97 -0.29
CA ASN A 308 -12.66 -20.40 -0.02
C ASN A 308 -13.49 -21.28 -1.01
N GLU A 309 -13.78 -22.53 -0.65
CA GLU A 309 -14.56 -23.47 -1.47
C GLU A 309 -16.00 -23.02 -1.77
N TYR A 310 -16.53 -22.04 -1.02
CA TYR A 310 -17.81 -21.38 -1.28
C TYR A 310 -17.71 -20.16 -2.16
N GLY A 311 -16.50 -19.66 -2.40
CA GLY A 311 -16.26 -18.44 -3.19
C GLY A 311 -16.52 -18.62 -4.69
N PRO A 312 -16.50 -17.52 -5.45
CA PRO A 312 -16.72 -17.56 -6.90
C PRO A 312 -15.52 -18.18 -7.64
N THR A 313 -15.75 -18.61 -8.87
CA THR A 313 -14.69 -18.94 -9.82
C THR A 313 -14.63 -17.81 -10.84
N ILE A 314 -13.57 -17.02 -10.79
CA ILE A 314 -13.39 -15.83 -11.62
C ILE A 314 -12.28 -16.05 -12.66
N SER A 315 -11.13 -16.54 -12.21
CA SER A 315 -9.89 -16.63 -12.99
C SER A 315 -9.07 -17.86 -12.58
N PHE A 316 -8.17 -17.69 -11.63
CA PHE A 316 -7.10 -18.63 -11.22
C PHE A 316 -7.60 -20.02 -10.89
N ARG A 317 -8.69 -20.11 -10.13
CA ARG A 317 -9.33 -21.35 -9.68
C ARG A 317 -9.80 -22.19 -10.86
N GLY A 318 -10.42 -21.56 -11.86
CA GLY A 318 -10.93 -22.23 -13.04
C GLY A 318 -9.86 -22.53 -14.08
N ILE A 319 -8.75 -21.79 -14.07
CA ILE A 319 -7.63 -21.98 -14.99
C ILE A 319 -6.72 -23.11 -14.54
N ASP A 320 -6.27 -23.11 -13.28
CA ASP A 320 -5.47 -24.19 -12.70
C ASP A 320 -5.38 -24.09 -11.17
N ASN A 321 -6.40 -24.58 -10.47
CA ASN A 321 -6.54 -24.44 -9.04
C ASN A 321 -5.31 -24.92 -8.24
N VAL A 322 -4.74 -26.07 -8.59
CA VAL A 322 -3.60 -26.68 -7.89
C VAL A 322 -2.31 -25.86 -8.03
N THR A 323 -2.16 -25.16 -9.14
CA THR A 323 -0.99 -24.33 -9.37
C THR A 323 -1.06 -23.03 -8.59
N TYR A 324 -2.23 -22.38 -8.60
CA TYR A 324 -2.36 -21.04 -8.05
C TYR A 324 -2.61 -21.01 -6.54
N TYR A 325 -3.23 -22.04 -5.95
CA TYR A 325 -3.59 -22.02 -4.54
C TYR A 325 -2.87 -23.06 -3.70
N MET A 326 -2.64 -22.70 -2.45
CA MET A 326 -2.19 -23.65 -1.42
C MET A 326 -3.36 -24.47 -0.95
N LEU A 327 -3.27 -25.81 -1.13
CA LEU A 327 -4.35 -26.75 -0.83
C LEU A 327 -3.87 -27.79 0.21
N SER A 328 -4.77 -28.13 1.14
CA SER A 328 -4.56 -29.25 2.06
C SER A 328 -4.54 -30.60 1.31
N PRO A 329 -4.09 -31.69 1.93
CA PRO A 329 -4.14 -33.03 1.35
C PRO A 329 -5.57 -33.49 0.96
N GLU A 330 -6.61 -32.90 1.58
CA GLU A 330 -8.02 -33.17 1.30
C GLU A 330 -8.58 -32.26 0.18
N GLY A 331 -7.82 -31.21 -0.23
CA GLY A 331 -8.23 -30.26 -1.27
C GLY A 331 -9.01 -29.06 -0.76
N TYR A 332 -8.94 -28.72 0.55
CA TYR A 332 -9.39 -27.44 1.08
C TYR A 332 -8.32 -26.38 0.91
N TYR A 333 -8.74 -25.12 0.85
CA TYR A 333 -7.79 -23.99 0.79
C TYR A 333 -7.14 -23.74 2.15
N PHE A 334 -5.81 -23.53 2.17
CA PHE A 334 -5.17 -22.90 3.31
C PHE A 334 -5.62 -21.45 3.43
N ASN A 335 -5.80 -20.97 4.66
CA ASN A 335 -6.32 -19.64 4.94
C ASN A 335 -5.39 -18.86 5.91
N PHE A 336 -4.15 -18.62 5.50
CA PHE A 336 -3.21 -17.79 6.27
C PHE A 336 -3.53 -16.29 6.15
N SER A 337 -4.34 -15.91 5.17
CA SER A 337 -4.78 -14.53 4.95
C SER A 337 -5.97 -14.10 5.81
N GLY A 338 -6.74 -15.06 6.31
CA GLY A 338 -8.03 -14.80 6.98
C GLY A 338 -9.20 -14.60 6.01
N THR A 339 -8.96 -14.53 4.68
CA THR A 339 -9.97 -14.19 3.66
C THR A 339 -10.50 -15.39 2.89
N GLY A 340 -10.04 -16.60 3.21
CA GLY A 340 -10.57 -17.86 2.68
C GLY A 340 -9.61 -18.65 1.80
N ASN A 341 -8.63 -18.03 1.15
CA ASN A 341 -7.60 -18.74 0.37
C ASN A 341 -6.21 -18.17 0.62
N THR A 342 -5.21 -18.88 0.16
CA THR A 342 -3.81 -18.45 0.15
C THR A 342 -3.23 -18.74 -1.22
N LEU A 343 -2.69 -17.71 -1.88
CA LEU A 343 -2.00 -17.86 -3.14
C LEU A 343 -0.67 -18.60 -2.95
N ASN A 344 -0.37 -19.57 -3.82
CA ASN A 344 0.83 -20.40 -3.75
C ASN A 344 2.06 -19.67 -4.32
N CYS A 345 2.51 -18.60 -3.65
CA CYS A 345 3.50 -17.64 -4.16
C CYS A 345 4.87 -18.29 -4.46
N ASN A 346 5.23 -19.38 -3.81
CA ASN A 346 6.49 -20.08 -4.06
C ASN A 346 6.38 -21.23 -5.09
N ASN A 347 5.19 -21.47 -5.67
CA ASN A 347 5.08 -22.21 -6.92
C ASN A 347 5.79 -21.43 -8.05
N PRO A 348 6.65 -22.06 -8.87
CA PRO A 348 7.43 -21.36 -9.89
C PRO A 348 6.59 -20.54 -10.88
N VAL A 349 5.39 -21.00 -11.24
CA VAL A 349 4.48 -20.29 -12.16
C VAL A 349 3.90 -19.04 -11.49
N VAL A 350 3.41 -19.17 -10.26
CA VAL A 350 2.85 -18.06 -9.50
C VAL A 350 3.94 -17.02 -9.17
N ARG A 351 5.14 -17.49 -8.77
CA ARG A 351 6.30 -16.63 -8.57
C ARG A 351 6.65 -15.85 -9.83
N GLY A 352 6.65 -16.49 -11.00
CA GLY A 352 6.84 -15.83 -12.29
C GLY A 352 5.80 -14.77 -12.55
N MET A 353 4.51 -15.05 -12.25
CA MET A 353 3.42 -14.09 -12.41
C MET A 353 3.60 -12.86 -11.50
N VAL A 354 3.99 -13.06 -10.23
CA VAL A 354 4.24 -11.93 -9.31
C VAL A 354 5.38 -11.05 -9.80
N LEU A 355 6.49 -11.65 -10.26
CA LEU A 355 7.62 -10.93 -10.85
C LEU A 355 7.21 -10.16 -12.10
N ASP A 356 6.49 -10.79 -13.03
CA ASP A 356 6.00 -10.15 -14.25
C ASP A 356 5.06 -8.99 -13.93
N CYS A 357 4.19 -9.16 -12.93
CA CYS A 357 3.27 -8.13 -12.46
C CYS A 357 4.03 -6.90 -11.95
N LEU A 358 4.95 -7.06 -11.02
CA LEU A 358 5.69 -5.94 -10.44
C LEU A 358 6.60 -5.25 -11.45
N ARG A 359 7.24 -6.01 -12.34
CA ARG A 359 8.01 -5.45 -13.47
C ARG A 359 7.12 -4.62 -14.39
N TYR A 360 5.91 -5.12 -14.68
CA TYR A 360 4.93 -4.39 -15.49
C TYR A 360 4.55 -3.06 -14.83
N TRP A 361 4.20 -3.06 -13.55
CA TRP A 361 3.87 -1.82 -12.84
C TRP A 361 5.06 -0.85 -12.73
N ALA A 362 6.27 -1.36 -12.53
CA ALA A 362 7.47 -0.53 -12.48
C ALA A 362 7.86 0.06 -13.86
N SER A 363 7.72 -0.73 -14.95
CA SER A 363 8.15 -0.30 -16.28
C SER A 363 7.09 0.47 -17.06
N GLU A 364 5.81 0.07 -16.94
CA GLU A 364 4.72 0.65 -17.73
C GLU A 364 3.99 1.79 -17.03
N TYR A 365 3.99 1.78 -15.69
CA TYR A 365 3.35 2.83 -14.88
C TYR A 365 4.36 3.68 -14.10
N HIS A 366 5.65 3.42 -14.23
CA HIS A 366 6.72 4.09 -13.50
C HIS A 366 6.53 4.09 -11.97
N ILE A 367 5.98 3.01 -11.41
CA ILE A 367 5.77 2.88 -9.97
C ILE A 367 7.12 2.75 -9.24
N ASP A 368 7.31 3.53 -8.17
CA ASP A 368 8.58 3.65 -7.45
C ASP A 368 8.77 2.62 -6.33
N GLY A 369 7.72 1.92 -5.94
CA GLY A 369 7.82 0.89 -4.92
C GLY A 369 6.51 0.20 -4.58
N PHE A 370 6.60 -0.79 -3.69
CA PHE A 370 5.49 -1.67 -3.34
C PHE A 370 5.51 -1.98 -1.85
N ARG A 371 4.36 -1.82 -1.21
CA ARG A 371 4.09 -2.36 0.14
C ARG A 371 3.29 -3.65 -0.03
N PHE A 372 3.77 -4.72 0.56
CA PHE A 372 3.17 -6.06 0.42
C PHE A 372 2.31 -6.38 1.63
N ASP A 373 1.02 -6.50 1.39
CA ASP A 373 0.03 -6.93 2.36
C ASP A 373 0.33 -8.35 2.85
N LEU A 374 0.29 -8.57 4.19
CA LEU A 374 0.55 -9.85 4.85
C LEU A 374 1.77 -10.59 4.25
N ALA A 375 2.88 -9.88 4.09
CA ALA A 375 4.06 -10.35 3.35
C ALA A 375 4.70 -11.63 3.93
N ALA A 376 4.47 -11.95 5.21
CA ALA A 376 4.93 -13.20 5.81
C ALA A 376 4.40 -14.44 5.08
N ILE A 377 3.22 -14.34 4.45
CA ILE A 377 2.64 -15.43 3.64
C ILE A 377 3.52 -15.74 2.42
N LEU A 378 4.13 -14.73 1.80
CA LEU A 378 5.00 -14.89 0.63
C LEU A 378 6.27 -15.67 0.96
N GLY A 379 6.60 -15.79 2.24
CA GLY A 379 7.71 -16.58 2.76
C GLY A 379 7.37 -18.03 3.12
N ARG A 380 6.12 -18.49 2.90
CA ARG A 380 5.70 -19.85 3.20
C ARG A 380 5.92 -20.80 2.01
N ASP A 381 6.26 -22.05 2.31
CA ASP A 381 6.29 -23.14 1.32
C ASP A 381 4.86 -23.62 0.97
N GLN A 382 4.75 -24.59 0.06
CA GLN A 382 3.47 -25.13 -0.39
C GLN A 382 2.67 -25.87 0.70
N SER A 383 3.31 -26.24 1.81
CA SER A 383 2.67 -26.85 2.98
C SER A 383 2.27 -25.84 4.05
N GLY A 384 2.63 -24.56 3.85
CA GLY A 384 2.35 -23.47 4.77
C GLY A 384 3.46 -23.21 5.79
N ALA A 385 4.57 -23.94 5.74
CA ALA A 385 5.69 -23.72 6.67
C ALA A 385 6.50 -22.48 6.24
N PRO A 386 6.92 -21.61 7.19
CA PRO A 386 7.78 -20.49 6.86
C PRO A 386 9.19 -20.98 6.47
N MET A 387 9.73 -20.38 5.39
CA MET A 387 11.07 -20.69 4.87
C MET A 387 12.10 -19.66 5.34
N ALA A 388 13.34 -20.12 5.60
CA ALA A 388 14.45 -19.22 5.90
C ALA A 388 14.88 -18.39 4.66
N ASN A 389 14.85 -19.00 3.49
CA ASN A 389 15.20 -18.37 2.21
C ASN A 389 14.05 -18.57 1.20
N PRO A 390 13.00 -17.76 1.27
CA PRO A 390 11.86 -17.87 0.36
C PRO A 390 12.25 -17.44 -1.06
N PRO A 391 12.08 -18.31 -2.06
CA PRO A 391 12.51 -18.01 -3.44
C PRO A 391 11.86 -16.77 -4.06
N LEU A 392 10.60 -16.47 -3.71
CA LEU A 392 9.96 -15.26 -4.21
C LEU A 392 10.59 -13.99 -3.65
N LEU A 393 10.79 -13.92 -2.32
CA LEU A 393 11.35 -12.73 -1.67
C LEU A 393 12.79 -12.47 -2.11
N GLU A 394 13.58 -13.54 -2.29
CA GLU A 394 14.94 -13.45 -2.85
C GLU A 394 14.91 -12.94 -4.30
N ALA A 395 14.04 -13.51 -5.15
CA ALA A 395 13.91 -13.12 -6.54
C ALA A 395 13.50 -11.64 -6.69
N LEU A 396 12.57 -11.15 -5.87
CA LEU A 396 12.17 -9.74 -5.84
C LEU A 396 13.32 -8.82 -5.40
N ALA A 397 14.07 -9.23 -4.38
CA ALA A 397 15.21 -8.46 -3.89
C ALA A 397 16.35 -8.34 -4.93
N ALA A 398 16.54 -9.38 -5.75
CA ALA A 398 17.60 -9.47 -6.76
C ALA A 398 17.17 -9.01 -8.16
N ASP A 399 15.90 -8.66 -8.36
CA ASP A 399 15.37 -8.34 -9.69
C ASP A 399 15.98 -7.04 -10.26
N PRO A 400 16.56 -7.08 -11.48
CA PRO A 400 17.21 -5.91 -12.05
C PRO A 400 16.26 -4.77 -12.44
N VAL A 401 14.99 -5.08 -12.80
CA VAL A 401 13.99 -4.05 -13.12
C VAL A 401 13.52 -3.35 -11.84
N LEU A 402 13.37 -4.14 -10.75
CA LEU A 402 12.94 -3.64 -9.45
C LEU A 402 14.10 -3.08 -8.60
N ALA A 403 15.31 -2.97 -9.16
CA ALA A 403 16.54 -2.63 -8.42
C ALA A 403 16.45 -1.31 -7.63
N LYS A 404 15.64 -0.37 -8.11
CA LYS A 404 15.43 0.96 -7.47
C LYS A 404 14.08 1.10 -6.78
N CYS A 405 13.16 0.18 -6.98
CA CYS A 405 11.86 0.20 -6.32
C CYS A 405 12.01 -0.05 -4.82
N LYS A 406 11.24 0.64 -4.01
CA LYS A 406 11.11 0.36 -2.58
C LYS A 406 10.33 -0.94 -2.41
N LEU A 407 10.82 -1.85 -1.56
CA LEU A 407 10.15 -3.09 -1.19
C LEU A 407 9.87 -3.04 0.30
N ILE A 408 8.60 -2.93 0.67
CA ILE A 408 8.14 -2.75 2.05
C ILE A 408 7.25 -3.94 2.42
N ALA A 409 7.56 -4.61 3.52
CA ALA A 409 6.81 -5.76 3.99
C ALA A 409 5.91 -5.39 5.18
N GLU A 410 4.65 -5.78 5.10
CA GLU A 410 3.87 -6.02 6.30
C GLU A 410 4.29 -7.41 6.82
N ALA A 411 5.21 -7.43 7.79
CA ALA A 411 5.97 -8.62 8.17
C ALA A 411 5.22 -9.54 9.16
N TRP A 412 3.92 -9.77 8.93
CA TRP A 412 3.06 -10.71 9.68
C TRP A 412 1.98 -11.32 8.81
N ASP A 413 1.17 -12.23 9.38
CA ASP A 413 0.00 -12.79 8.73
C ASP A 413 -1.12 -13.13 9.73
N ALA A 414 -2.32 -13.46 9.21
CA ALA A 414 -3.47 -13.84 10.02
C ALA A 414 -3.34 -15.25 10.65
N GLY A 415 -2.37 -16.05 10.20
CA GLY A 415 -2.05 -17.35 10.79
C GLY A 415 -1.18 -17.27 12.05
N GLY A 416 -0.82 -16.05 12.48
CA GLY A 416 -0.06 -15.79 13.71
C GLY A 416 1.46 -15.72 13.52
N LEU A 417 1.96 -15.74 12.30
CA LEU A 417 3.38 -15.52 12.04
C LEU A 417 3.69 -14.02 12.13
N TYR A 418 4.64 -13.63 12.98
CA TYR A 418 5.08 -12.26 13.20
C TYR A 418 6.59 -12.15 13.04
N GLN A 419 7.05 -11.51 11.97
CA GLN A 419 8.45 -11.47 11.54
C GLN A 419 9.08 -10.06 11.56
N VAL A 420 8.48 -9.10 12.28
CA VAL A 420 9.06 -7.75 12.39
C VAL A 420 10.45 -7.84 13.03
N GLY A 421 11.48 -7.41 12.29
CA GLY A 421 12.89 -7.53 12.63
C GLY A 421 13.55 -8.86 12.21
N SER A 422 12.77 -9.87 11.80
CA SER A 422 13.27 -11.17 11.35
C SER A 422 12.80 -11.59 9.97
N PHE A 423 12.13 -10.69 9.25
CA PHE A 423 11.68 -10.92 7.89
C PHE A 423 12.87 -11.21 6.95
N PRO A 424 12.75 -12.19 6.02
CA PRO A 424 13.81 -12.52 5.06
C PRO A 424 14.06 -11.37 4.07
N ALA A 425 14.93 -10.44 4.44
CA ALA A 425 15.07 -9.13 3.78
C ALA A 425 16.05 -9.10 2.60
N PHE A 426 16.94 -10.09 2.47
CA PHE A 426 17.95 -10.18 1.41
C PHE A 426 18.71 -8.85 1.15
N GLY A 427 18.91 -8.05 2.21
CA GLY A 427 19.58 -6.74 2.14
C GLY A 427 18.77 -5.60 1.47
N ARG A 428 17.51 -5.82 1.12
CA ARG A 428 16.68 -4.89 0.35
C ARG A 428 15.38 -4.45 1.01
N TRP A 429 14.67 -5.38 1.64
CA TRP A 429 13.35 -5.14 2.17
C TRP A 429 13.35 -4.21 3.39
N ALA A 430 12.45 -3.24 3.40
CA ALA A 430 12.03 -2.52 4.60
C ALA A 430 10.78 -3.18 5.19
N GLU A 431 10.40 -2.81 6.40
CA GLU A 431 9.25 -3.37 7.10
C GLU A 431 8.40 -2.26 7.71
N TRP A 432 7.08 -2.37 7.63
CA TRP A 432 6.21 -1.65 8.54
C TRP A 432 6.53 -2.08 9.98
N ASN A 433 6.99 -1.14 10.79
CA ASN A 433 7.46 -1.44 12.14
C ASN A 433 6.31 -1.42 13.16
N GLY A 434 5.63 -2.55 13.33
CA GLY A 434 4.56 -2.69 14.31
C GLY A 434 5.04 -2.48 15.75
N LYS A 435 6.31 -2.80 16.07
CA LYS A 435 6.86 -2.54 17.42
C LYS A 435 7.09 -1.04 17.66
N TYR A 436 7.43 -0.26 16.62
CA TYR A 436 7.46 1.19 16.70
C TYR A 436 6.08 1.73 17.05
N ARG A 437 5.06 1.35 16.25
CA ARG A 437 3.66 1.74 16.48
C ARG A 437 3.23 1.49 17.91
N ASP A 438 3.40 0.27 18.39
CA ASP A 438 2.90 -0.14 19.71
C ASP A 438 3.64 0.56 20.85
N THR A 439 4.96 0.71 20.74
CA THR A 439 5.77 1.43 21.74
C THR A 439 5.37 2.90 21.80
N LEU A 440 5.23 3.57 20.67
CA LEU A 440 4.88 5.00 20.64
C LEU A 440 3.46 5.26 21.16
N ARG A 441 2.48 4.43 20.79
CA ARG A 441 1.11 4.52 21.30
C ARG A 441 1.06 4.36 22.82
N ARG A 442 1.74 3.36 23.36
CA ARG A 442 1.84 3.12 24.81
C ARG A 442 2.56 4.25 25.54
N TRP A 443 3.64 4.78 24.94
CA TRP A 443 4.32 5.95 25.49
C TRP A 443 3.43 7.18 25.56
N LEU A 444 2.74 7.51 24.47
CA LEU A 444 1.81 8.64 24.40
C LEU A 444 0.65 8.52 25.40
N LYS A 445 0.17 7.30 25.62
CA LYS A 445 -0.84 7.00 26.64
C LYS A 445 -0.29 7.25 28.07
N GLY A 446 1.02 7.11 28.28
CA GLY A 446 1.69 7.29 29.57
C GLY A 446 1.91 6.00 30.34
N ASP A 447 2.00 4.85 29.65
CA ASP A 447 2.39 3.59 30.29
C ASP A 447 3.83 3.67 30.85
N GLY A 448 4.09 2.94 31.92
CA GLY A 448 5.42 2.89 32.54
C GLY A 448 6.36 1.88 31.88
N GLY A 449 7.66 1.97 32.22
CA GLY A 449 8.67 0.99 31.81
C GLY A 449 9.05 1.04 30.33
N LEU A 450 8.79 2.14 29.61
CA LEU A 450 8.96 2.25 28.16
C LEU A 450 10.14 3.10 27.71
N THR A 451 10.85 3.77 28.62
CA THR A 451 11.94 4.70 28.24
C THR A 451 13.01 4.04 27.39
N SER A 452 13.44 2.83 27.76
CA SER A 452 14.44 2.05 26.99
C SER A 452 13.91 1.63 25.61
N ASP A 453 12.66 1.14 25.54
CA ASP A 453 12.03 0.75 24.29
C ASP A 453 11.84 1.96 23.37
N LEU A 454 11.37 3.08 23.92
CA LEU A 454 11.24 4.34 23.18
C LEU A 454 12.58 4.78 22.60
N ALA A 455 13.66 4.75 23.40
CA ALA A 455 14.99 5.10 22.92
C ALA A 455 15.41 4.25 21.71
N LEU A 456 15.16 2.94 21.75
CA LEU A 456 15.42 2.05 20.61
C LEU A 456 14.59 2.42 19.38
N ARG A 457 13.29 2.72 19.58
CA ARG A 457 12.40 3.12 18.46
C ARG A 457 12.86 4.43 17.82
N LEU A 458 13.19 5.45 18.62
CA LEU A 458 13.66 6.74 18.14
C LEU A 458 14.97 6.65 17.35
N GLN A 459 15.84 5.67 17.66
CA GLN A 459 17.09 5.40 16.93
C GLN A 459 16.89 4.60 15.63
N GLY A 460 15.65 4.30 15.20
CA GLY A 460 15.39 3.47 14.03
C GLY A 460 15.46 1.96 14.30
N SER A 461 15.20 1.57 15.55
CA SER A 461 15.12 0.16 15.99
C SER A 461 16.36 -0.69 15.71
N PRO A 462 17.54 -0.29 16.24
CA PRO A 462 18.79 -1.04 16.02
C PRO A 462 18.76 -2.47 16.56
N ASP A 463 17.91 -2.76 17.53
CA ASP A 463 17.65 -4.11 18.06
C ASP A 463 16.96 -5.04 17.02
N LEU A 464 16.23 -4.46 16.07
CA LEU A 464 15.52 -5.18 15.01
C LEU A 464 16.31 -5.19 13.69
N TYR A 465 16.97 -4.09 13.37
CA TYR A 465 17.55 -3.84 12.05
C TYR A 465 19.05 -3.56 12.07
N ALA A 466 19.79 -4.12 13.02
CA ALA A 466 21.21 -3.84 13.25
C ALA A 466 22.08 -3.82 11.98
N SER A 467 21.89 -4.79 11.07
CA SER A 467 22.66 -4.92 9.83
C SER A 467 22.04 -4.21 8.63
N ARG A 468 20.80 -3.68 8.75
CA ARG A 468 20.01 -3.14 7.65
C ARG A 468 19.92 -1.61 7.68
N GLY A 469 20.26 -1.00 8.81
CA GLY A 469 20.16 0.43 9.04
C GLY A 469 18.73 0.90 9.39
N PRO A 470 18.60 2.18 9.80
CA PRO A 470 17.33 2.74 10.26
C PRO A 470 16.26 2.80 9.15
N THR A 471 16.64 2.88 7.88
CA THR A 471 15.71 2.93 6.74
C THR A 471 14.98 1.61 6.48
N ALA A 472 15.41 0.52 7.12
CA ALA A 472 14.62 -0.72 7.14
C ALA A 472 13.34 -0.61 7.98
N SER A 473 13.22 0.43 8.80
CA SER A 473 12.05 0.73 9.62
C SER A 473 11.18 1.78 8.93
N VAL A 474 10.01 1.36 8.43
CA VAL A 474 8.93 2.30 8.12
C VAL A 474 8.16 2.55 9.41
N ASN A 475 8.31 3.75 9.94
CA ASN A 475 7.74 4.19 11.21
C ASN A 475 6.34 4.73 10.99
N PHE A 476 5.37 4.24 11.74
CA PHE A 476 4.01 4.76 11.73
C PHE A 476 3.38 4.64 13.12
N ILE A 477 2.43 5.49 13.40
CA ILE A 477 1.62 5.45 14.63
C ILE A 477 0.23 4.93 14.30
N THR A 478 -0.27 5.30 13.13
CA THR A 478 -1.57 4.96 12.57
C THR A 478 -1.43 4.62 11.09
N CYS A 479 -2.34 3.80 10.59
CA CYS A 479 -2.48 3.44 9.18
C CYS A 479 -3.97 3.20 8.88
N HIS A 480 -4.30 2.77 7.67
CA HIS A 480 -5.68 2.44 7.29
C HIS A 480 -6.33 1.41 8.22
N ASP A 481 -5.54 0.44 8.70
CA ASP A 481 -5.98 -0.63 9.61
C ASP A 481 -5.78 -0.22 11.07
N GLY A 482 -6.86 0.18 11.72
CA GLY A 482 -6.88 0.65 13.08
C GLY A 482 -7.54 2.02 13.25
N PHE A 483 -7.34 2.63 14.43
CA PHE A 483 -7.78 3.99 14.70
C PHE A 483 -6.99 5.02 13.88
N SER A 484 -7.66 6.09 13.44
CA SER A 484 -6.99 7.32 13.05
C SER A 484 -6.26 7.94 14.26
N LEU A 485 -5.39 8.90 14.02
CA LEU A 485 -4.63 9.54 15.12
C LEU A 485 -5.55 10.30 16.10
N MET A 486 -6.64 10.90 15.58
CA MET A 486 -7.64 11.55 16.44
C MET A 486 -8.45 10.52 17.24
N ASP A 487 -8.82 9.37 16.64
CA ASP A 487 -9.55 8.33 17.37
C ASP A 487 -8.68 7.66 18.44
N MET A 488 -7.38 7.51 18.17
CA MET A 488 -6.42 6.97 19.14
C MET A 488 -6.39 7.78 20.45
N VAL A 489 -6.69 9.08 20.39
CA VAL A 489 -6.73 9.98 21.57
C VAL A 489 -8.15 10.30 22.02
N SER A 490 -9.17 9.71 21.40
CA SER A 490 -10.60 9.96 21.68
C SER A 490 -11.37 8.73 22.14
N TYR A 491 -10.84 7.52 21.89
CA TYR A 491 -11.52 6.26 22.19
C TYR A 491 -10.61 5.27 22.92
N ASN A 492 -11.12 4.66 24.00
CA ASN A 492 -10.45 3.55 24.67
C ASN A 492 -10.80 2.21 24.02
N THR A 493 -12.02 2.10 23.48
CA THR A 493 -12.54 0.87 22.87
C THR A 493 -12.99 1.12 21.44
N LYS A 494 -12.97 0.08 20.61
CA LYS A 494 -13.46 0.16 19.24
C LYS A 494 -15.00 0.24 19.21
N HIS A 495 -15.53 0.91 18.20
CA HIS A 495 -16.94 1.08 17.91
C HIS A 495 -17.23 0.68 16.45
N ASN A 496 -17.17 -0.64 16.17
CA ASN A 496 -17.35 -1.21 14.83
C ASN A 496 -18.77 -1.77 14.61
N GLU A 497 -19.74 -1.40 15.42
CA GLU A 497 -21.13 -1.90 15.33
C GLU A 497 -21.72 -1.66 13.93
N ALA A 498 -21.36 -0.51 13.31
CA ALA A 498 -21.78 -0.14 11.96
C ALA A 498 -21.32 -1.14 10.88
N ASN A 499 -20.27 -1.93 11.11
CA ASN A 499 -19.76 -2.92 10.18
C ASN A 499 -20.67 -4.16 10.07
N GLY A 500 -21.67 -4.32 10.96
CA GLY A 500 -22.60 -5.46 10.91
C GLY A 500 -22.03 -6.78 11.44
N GLU A 501 -20.85 -6.76 12.08
CA GLU A 501 -20.15 -7.92 12.63
C GLU A 501 -20.23 -8.02 14.16
N ASN A 502 -21.20 -7.34 14.77
CA ASN A 502 -21.41 -7.27 16.22
C ASN A 502 -20.16 -6.80 16.99
N ASN A 503 -19.39 -5.87 16.42
CA ASN A 503 -18.15 -5.34 16.98
C ASN A 503 -17.07 -6.40 17.27
N ASN A 504 -17.08 -7.52 16.54
CA ASN A 504 -16.09 -8.59 16.69
C ASN A 504 -14.85 -8.40 15.80
N ASP A 505 -14.98 -7.65 14.72
CA ASP A 505 -13.92 -7.33 13.75
C ASP A 505 -12.97 -6.24 14.27
N GLY A 506 -11.80 -6.13 13.64
CA GLY A 506 -10.75 -5.19 14.04
C GLY A 506 -10.06 -5.54 15.36
N ALA A 507 -9.01 -4.79 15.70
CA ALA A 507 -8.21 -5.02 16.90
C ALA A 507 -8.96 -4.64 18.20
N ASN A 508 -8.88 -5.50 19.21
CA ASN A 508 -9.47 -5.22 20.53
C ASN A 508 -8.59 -4.29 21.38
N ASP A 509 -7.27 -4.42 21.27
CA ASP A 509 -6.30 -3.59 21.98
C ASP A 509 -5.65 -2.63 20.99
N ASN A 510 -5.99 -1.34 21.13
CA ASN A 510 -5.49 -0.28 20.25
C ASN A 510 -4.35 0.52 20.88
N ASN A 511 -3.97 0.24 22.11
CA ASN A 511 -3.06 1.07 22.90
C ASN A 511 -3.45 2.55 22.88
N SER A 512 -4.75 2.84 22.91
CA SER A 512 -5.34 4.16 22.82
C SER A 512 -5.71 4.72 24.19
N TRP A 513 -6.01 6.01 24.24
CA TRP A 513 -6.49 6.69 25.43
C TRP A 513 -7.43 7.84 25.06
N ASN A 514 -8.65 7.83 25.58
CA ASN A 514 -9.71 8.79 25.27
C ASN A 514 -9.51 10.21 25.87
N CYS A 515 -8.39 10.46 26.54
CA CYS A 515 -8.09 11.73 27.23
C CYS A 515 -9.12 12.13 28.29
N GLY A 516 -9.88 11.16 28.82
CA GLY A 516 -10.84 11.35 29.90
C GLY A 516 -12.31 11.35 29.52
N TRP A 517 -12.63 11.27 28.22
CA TRP A 517 -14.00 11.16 27.72
C TRP A 517 -14.04 10.28 26.45
N GLU A 518 -14.92 9.29 26.44
CA GLU A 518 -15.07 8.39 25.29
C GLU A 518 -15.87 9.07 24.17
N GLY A 519 -15.26 9.21 23.00
CA GLY A 519 -15.90 9.83 21.85
C GLY A 519 -15.93 11.36 21.87
N ASP A 520 -16.84 11.93 21.10
CA ASP A 520 -16.95 13.38 20.93
C ASP A 520 -17.34 14.09 22.21
N THR A 521 -16.81 15.29 22.42
CA THR A 521 -17.10 16.12 23.58
C THR A 521 -16.97 17.62 23.27
N ASP A 522 -17.78 18.42 23.92
CA ASP A 522 -17.68 19.89 23.86
C ASP A 522 -16.73 20.48 24.94
N ASP A 523 -16.09 19.61 25.75
CA ASP A 523 -15.15 20.07 26.77
C ASP A 523 -13.86 20.60 26.11
N PRO A 524 -13.59 21.93 26.24
CA PRO A 524 -12.44 22.53 25.56
C PRO A 524 -11.10 22.03 26.12
N GLY A 525 -11.05 21.66 27.41
CA GLY A 525 -9.82 21.13 28.02
C GLY A 525 -9.46 19.74 27.49
N ILE A 526 -10.45 18.86 27.31
CA ILE A 526 -10.25 17.55 26.73
C ILE A 526 -9.84 17.68 25.25
N ASN A 527 -10.52 18.52 24.47
CA ASN A 527 -10.21 18.74 23.09
C ASN A 527 -8.80 19.34 22.87
N GLN A 528 -8.40 20.27 23.75
CA GLN A 528 -7.03 20.82 23.74
C GLN A 528 -6.00 19.73 24.07
N LEU A 529 -6.27 18.85 25.03
CA LEU A 529 -5.40 17.73 25.37
C LEU A 529 -5.28 16.74 24.20
N ARG A 530 -6.38 16.41 23.53
CA ARG A 530 -6.39 15.53 22.33
C ARG A 530 -5.53 16.12 21.22
N LYS A 531 -5.73 17.38 20.86
CA LYS A 531 -4.90 18.08 19.87
C LYS A 531 -3.42 18.08 20.26
N ARG A 532 -3.09 18.29 21.53
CA ARG A 532 -1.71 18.19 22.04
C ARG A 532 -1.13 16.80 21.86
N GLN A 533 -1.89 15.76 22.16
CA GLN A 533 -1.44 14.38 21.98
C GLN A 533 -1.23 14.01 20.49
N VAL A 534 -2.09 14.51 19.59
CA VAL A 534 -1.87 14.40 18.14
C VAL A 534 -0.56 15.09 17.74
N LYS A 535 -0.31 16.32 18.23
CA LYS A 535 0.96 17.04 17.98
C LYS A 535 2.16 16.30 18.55
N ASN A 536 2.04 15.69 19.74
CA ASN A 536 3.10 14.86 20.33
C ASN A 536 3.44 13.65 19.46
N ALA A 537 2.43 12.97 18.93
CA ALA A 537 2.58 11.82 18.06
C ALA A 537 3.33 12.19 16.76
N LEU A 538 2.89 13.26 16.10
CA LEU A 538 3.54 13.76 14.86
C LEU A 538 4.97 14.25 15.15
N ALA A 539 5.22 14.92 16.26
CA ALA A 539 6.55 15.38 16.64
C ALA A 539 7.52 14.20 16.83
N LEU A 540 7.14 13.19 17.61
CA LEU A 540 7.96 12.00 17.85
C LEU A 540 8.20 11.20 16.55
N LEU A 541 7.19 11.09 15.69
CA LEU A 541 7.33 10.44 14.38
C LEU A 541 8.38 11.16 13.52
N MET A 542 8.33 12.48 13.45
CA MET A 542 9.22 13.27 12.57
C MET A 542 10.65 13.38 13.10
N VAL A 543 10.90 13.25 14.41
CA VAL A 543 12.25 13.26 14.98
C VAL A 543 12.87 11.87 15.13
N SER A 544 12.16 10.81 14.75
CA SER A 544 12.66 9.44 14.77
C SER A 544 13.56 9.14 13.57
N GLN A 545 14.61 8.34 13.76
CA GLN A 545 15.36 7.72 12.66
C GLN A 545 14.50 6.68 11.96
N GLY A 546 14.66 6.56 10.63
CA GLY A 546 13.85 5.66 9.79
C GLY A 546 12.97 6.43 8.83
N VAL A 547 12.03 5.76 8.17
CA VAL A 547 11.11 6.32 7.18
C VAL A 547 9.77 6.62 7.84
N PRO A 548 9.37 7.89 8.03
CA PRO A 548 8.08 8.21 8.62
C PRO A 548 6.95 8.04 7.61
N MET A 549 5.82 7.49 8.07
CA MET A 549 4.57 7.39 7.33
C MET A 549 3.43 8.02 8.12
N ILE A 550 2.63 8.84 7.46
CA ILE A 550 1.42 9.50 7.98
C ILE A 550 0.21 8.90 7.27
N TYR A 551 -0.84 8.58 8.02
CA TYR A 551 -2.12 8.16 7.44
C TYR A 551 -2.97 9.36 7.05
N MET A 552 -3.66 9.27 5.91
CA MET A 552 -4.52 10.29 5.31
C MET A 552 -5.50 10.90 6.31
N GLY A 553 -5.32 12.21 6.54
CA GLY A 553 -6.18 13.00 7.42
C GLY A 553 -5.70 13.12 8.87
N ASP A 554 -4.65 12.39 9.29
CA ASP A 554 -4.10 12.55 10.64
C ASP A 554 -3.54 13.96 10.88
N GLU A 555 -3.01 14.59 9.84
CA GLU A 555 -2.48 15.96 9.86
C GLU A 555 -3.54 17.04 10.06
N VAL A 556 -4.82 16.67 9.89
CA VAL A 556 -5.98 17.57 10.09
C VAL A 556 -6.97 17.03 11.13
N GLY A 557 -6.63 15.96 11.82
CA GLY A 557 -7.46 15.40 12.89
C GLY A 557 -8.72 14.69 12.42
N LYS A 558 -8.64 13.94 11.30
CA LYS A 558 -9.71 13.08 10.81
C LYS A 558 -10.07 12.04 11.87
N SER A 559 -11.38 11.85 12.12
CA SER A 559 -11.94 10.80 12.96
C SER A 559 -12.73 9.80 12.13
N GLN A 560 -12.72 8.55 12.55
CA GLN A 560 -13.56 7.44 12.06
C GLN A 560 -14.65 7.10 13.09
N SER A 561 -14.92 8.03 14.02
CA SER A 561 -15.91 7.88 15.09
C SER A 561 -15.70 6.63 15.95
N GLY A 562 -14.43 6.26 16.19
CA GLY A 562 -14.05 5.08 16.96
C GLY A 562 -14.17 3.75 16.22
N ASN A 563 -14.50 3.77 14.94
CA ASN A 563 -14.42 2.56 14.10
C ASN A 563 -12.97 2.33 13.68
N ASN A 564 -12.37 1.21 14.11
CA ASN A 564 -10.99 0.89 13.81
C ASN A 564 -10.83 -0.10 12.64
N ASN A 565 -11.91 -0.32 11.86
CA ASN A 565 -11.89 -1.27 10.74
C ASN A 565 -12.91 -0.84 9.66
N VAL A 566 -12.69 0.33 9.06
CA VAL A 566 -13.64 0.95 8.12
C VAL A 566 -13.62 0.36 6.71
N TYR A 567 -13.20 -0.90 6.56
CA TYR A 567 -12.99 -1.58 5.28
C TYR A 567 -14.21 -1.62 4.36
N CYS A 568 -15.42 -1.54 4.94
CA CYS A 568 -16.69 -1.67 4.23
C CYS A 568 -17.48 -0.36 4.11
N HIS A 569 -16.93 0.78 4.51
CA HIS A 569 -17.62 2.07 4.54
C HIS A 569 -17.18 2.99 3.41
N ASP A 570 -18.02 3.14 2.38
CA ASP A 570 -17.85 4.17 1.35
C ASP A 570 -18.67 5.43 1.72
N ASN A 571 -18.32 6.04 2.84
CA ASN A 571 -19.03 7.19 3.42
C ASN A 571 -18.08 8.07 4.25
N GLN A 572 -18.63 9.03 5.01
CA GLN A 572 -17.89 10.00 5.80
C GLN A 572 -16.96 9.39 6.86
N LEU A 573 -17.19 8.15 7.29
CA LEU A 573 -16.26 7.47 8.21
C LEU A 573 -14.88 7.26 7.55
N SER A 574 -14.87 7.02 6.25
CA SER A 574 -13.65 6.71 5.50
C SER A 574 -13.11 7.89 4.70
N TRP A 575 -14.01 8.77 4.21
CA TRP A 575 -13.60 9.88 3.37
C TRP A 575 -12.90 10.99 4.15
N LEU A 576 -12.05 11.75 3.46
CA LEU A 576 -11.44 12.96 4.02
C LEU A 576 -12.41 14.15 3.88
N ASP A 577 -12.81 14.71 5.01
CA ASP A 577 -13.52 16.00 5.05
C ASP A 577 -12.50 17.15 4.89
N TRP A 578 -12.52 17.82 3.75
CA TRP A 578 -11.61 18.93 3.43
C TRP A 578 -11.88 20.20 4.23
N ASN A 579 -13.05 20.32 4.91
CA ASN A 579 -13.31 21.43 5.84
C ASN A 579 -12.39 21.37 7.07
N LEU A 580 -11.87 20.19 7.41
CA LEU A 580 -10.90 20.03 8.51
C LEU A 580 -9.64 20.87 8.31
N LEU A 581 -9.24 21.16 7.07
CA LEU A 581 -8.10 22.03 6.77
C LEU A 581 -8.26 23.42 7.39
N GLN A 582 -9.48 23.94 7.44
CA GLN A 582 -9.80 25.22 8.08
C GLN A 582 -10.10 25.05 9.57
N ASN A 583 -10.86 24.02 9.94
CA ASN A 583 -11.29 23.78 11.31
C ASN A 583 -10.13 23.42 12.23
N ASN A 584 -9.10 22.75 11.70
CA ASN A 584 -7.90 22.33 12.40
C ASN A 584 -6.63 22.85 11.70
N ALA A 585 -6.67 24.10 11.23
CA ALA A 585 -5.54 24.74 10.54
C ALA A 585 -4.24 24.76 11.39
N ASP A 586 -4.38 24.75 12.72
CA ASP A 586 -3.27 24.64 13.66
C ASP A 586 -2.56 23.27 13.57
N LEU A 587 -3.31 22.17 13.42
CA LEU A 587 -2.73 20.83 13.25
C LEU A 587 -2.00 20.74 11.90
N LEU A 588 -2.64 21.17 10.80
CA LEU A 588 -2.05 21.16 9.47
C LEU A 588 -0.75 21.96 9.43
N ARG A 589 -0.78 23.19 9.96
CA ARG A 589 0.42 24.03 10.07
C ARG A 589 1.53 23.35 10.87
N PHE A 590 1.19 22.74 12.01
CA PHE A 590 2.13 22.04 12.87
C PHE A 590 2.77 20.85 12.13
N ALA A 591 1.95 20.02 11.47
CA ALA A 591 2.41 18.87 10.68
C ALA A 591 3.34 19.32 9.54
N SER A 592 2.95 20.33 8.77
CA SER A 592 3.77 20.85 7.66
C SER A 592 5.11 21.40 8.13
N ARG A 593 5.14 22.10 9.27
CA ARG A 593 6.39 22.62 9.88
C ARG A 593 7.32 21.49 10.33
N LEU A 594 6.75 20.43 10.95
CA LEU A 594 7.54 19.25 11.34
C LEU A 594 8.16 18.52 10.13
N ILE A 595 7.39 18.37 9.06
CA ILE A 595 7.90 17.75 7.83
C ILE A 595 9.01 18.61 7.23
N ALA A 596 8.82 19.95 7.17
CA ALA A 596 9.84 20.88 6.70
C ALA A 596 11.10 20.83 7.58
N PHE A 597 10.93 20.75 8.90
CA PHE A 597 12.02 20.59 9.87
C PHE A 597 12.81 19.30 9.60
N ARG A 598 12.14 18.15 9.49
CA ARG A 598 12.79 16.88 9.20
C ARG A 598 13.58 16.94 7.90
N LYS A 599 13.01 17.52 6.84
CA LYS A 599 13.66 17.62 5.53
C LYS A 599 14.87 18.55 5.54
N ALA A 600 14.85 19.58 6.36
CA ALA A 600 15.97 20.53 6.47
C ALA A 600 17.16 19.96 7.26
N HIS A 601 16.89 19.09 8.23
CA HIS A 601 17.92 18.57 9.14
C HIS A 601 18.40 17.18 8.73
N ILE A 602 19.62 17.12 8.21
CA ILE A 602 20.23 15.90 7.68
C ILE A 602 20.52 14.85 8.76
N LEU A 603 20.50 15.25 10.04
CA LEU A 603 20.58 14.33 11.18
C LEU A 603 19.49 13.27 11.20
N PHE A 604 18.36 13.47 10.52
CA PHE A 604 17.29 12.50 10.38
C PHE A 604 17.43 11.61 9.13
N HIS A 605 18.39 11.90 8.24
CA HIS A 605 18.59 11.19 6.99
C HIS A 605 19.76 10.19 7.07
N ASN A 606 19.85 9.45 8.16
CA ASN A 606 20.94 8.50 8.37
C ASN A 606 20.68 7.15 7.70
N ARG A 607 21.71 6.62 7.02
CA ARG A 607 21.74 5.23 6.48
C ARG A 607 22.26 4.21 7.49
N TRP A 608 22.89 4.67 8.56
CA TRP A 608 23.50 3.85 9.61
C TRP A 608 22.92 4.22 10.96
N HIS A 609 22.80 3.24 11.84
CA HIS A 609 22.37 3.50 13.19
C HIS A 609 23.36 4.38 13.94
N LEU A 610 22.84 5.28 14.75
CA LEU A 610 23.61 6.10 15.68
C LEU A 610 24.30 5.20 16.72
N ARG A 611 25.52 5.56 17.13
CA ARG A 611 26.40 4.72 17.95
C ARG A 611 26.34 5.03 19.44
N GLY A 612 25.81 6.20 19.83
CA GLY A 612 25.87 6.71 21.19
C GLY A 612 27.30 7.03 21.65
N GLN A 613 28.19 7.41 20.71
CA GLN A 613 29.60 7.64 20.97
C GLN A 613 30.10 8.90 20.27
N ASP A 614 31.04 9.60 20.93
CA ASP A 614 31.81 10.70 20.32
C ASP A 614 33.04 10.14 19.57
N TYR A 615 32.80 9.60 18.38
CA TYR A 615 33.86 9.02 17.55
C TYR A 615 34.62 10.07 16.71
N LEU A 616 34.17 11.34 16.71
CA LEU A 616 34.82 12.43 16.00
C LEU A 616 35.57 13.40 16.93
N GLY A 617 35.47 13.23 18.26
CA GLY A 617 36.10 14.12 19.22
C GLY A 617 35.46 15.53 19.26
N THR A 618 34.17 15.63 19.06
CA THR A 618 33.39 16.86 19.08
C THR A 618 33.11 17.41 20.46
N GLY A 619 33.23 16.52 21.46
CA GLY A 619 32.80 16.72 22.85
C GLY A 619 31.41 16.19 23.16
N TYR A 620 30.68 15.66 22.12
CA TYR A 620 29.33 15.11 22.24
C TYR A 620 29.23 13.82 21.46
N PRO A 621 28.48 12.81 21.98
CA PRO A 621 28.10 11.64 21.19
C PRO A 621 27.18 12.02 20.01
N ASP A 622 27.15 11.19 18.96
CA ASP A 622 26.22 11.35 17.85
C ASP A 622 24.75 11.35 18.31
N ILE A 623 24.42 10.58 19.33
CA ILE A 623 23.19 10.68 20.12
C ILE A 623 23.52 10.51 21.60
N SER A 624 22.89 11.30 22.45
CA SER A 624 22.97 11.19 23.90
C SER A 624 21.58 11.22 24.55
N TRP A 625 21.46 10.54 25.70
CA TRP A 625 20.21 10.43 26.43
C TRP A 625 20.25 11.23 27.71
N HIS A 626 19.11 11.83 28.06
CA HIS A 626 18.95 12.71 29.21
C HIS A 626 17.62 12.44 29.90
N GLY A 627 17.52 12.82 31.17
CA GLY A 627 16.32 12.87 31.97
C GLY A 627 16.01 14.29 32.41
N GLU A 628 15.50 14.47 33.65
CA GLU A 628 15.38 15.79 34.27
C GLU A 628 16.74 16.47 34.42
N ARG A 629 17.80 15.67 34.55
CA ARG A 629 19.20 16.15 34.56
C ARG A 629 19.87 15.81 33.22
N ALA A 630 20.64 16.75 32.72
CA ALA A 630 21.48 16.53 31.56
C ALA A 630 22.41 15.33 31.77
N TRP A 631 22.55 14.46 30.77
CA TRP A 631 23.41 13.27 30.77
C TRP A 631 23.02 12.16 31.79
N GLN A 632 21.85 12.27 32.42
CA GLN A 632 21.33 11.31 33.40
C GLN A 632 19.93 10.87 33.01
N PRO A 633 19.79 9.98 32.02
CA PRO A 633 18.48 9.40 31.68
C PRO A 633 17.96 8.53 32.81
N ASP A 634 16.65 8.58 33.06
CA ASP A 634 15.98 7.68 34.00
C ASP A 634 15.34 6.49 33.24
N TRP A 635 15.96 5.33 33.38
CA TRP A 635 15.50 4.07 32.79
C TRP A 635 14.56 3.28 33.70
N SER A 636 14.14 3.84 34.84
CA SER A 636 13.26 3.17 35.76
C SER A 636 11.85 2.97 35.19
N GLU A 637 11.12 2.00 35.74
CA GLU A 637 9.73 1.72 35.37
C GLU A 637 8.80 2.90 35.64
N GLY A 638 9.13 3.73 36.63
CA GLY A 638 8.36 4.94 36.98
C GLY A 638 8.52 6.11 36.02
N SER A 639 9.58 6.13 35.24
CA SER A 639 9.90 7.25 34.36
C SER A 639 8.89 7.41 33.23
N ARG A 640 8.51 8.68 32.97
CA ARG A 640 7.62 9.09 31.86
C ARG A 640 8.19 10.31 31.13
N LEU A 641 9.48 10.53 31.30
CA LEU A 641 10.21 11.58 30.65
C LEU A 641 11.48 10.99 30.02
N LEU A 642 11.71 11.27 28.76
CA LEU A 642 12.93 10.96 28.06
C LEU A 642 13.34 12.14 27.21
N ALA A 643 14.63 12.50 27.27
CA ALA A 643 15.20 13.47 26.36
C ALA A 643 16.42 12.89 25.65
N PHE A 644 16.68 13.40 24.46
CA PHE A 644 17.87 13.05 23.69
C PHE A 644 18.42 14.26 22.94
N MET A 645 19.72 14.22 22.67
CA MET A 645 20.40 15.21 21.85
C MET A 645 21.10 14.53 20.68
N LEU A 646 20.95 15.08 19.50
CA LEU A 646 21.71 14.73 18.30
C LEU A 646 22.78 15.80 18.07
N ASP A 647 24.04 15.42 17.95
CA ASP A 647 25.11 16.39 17.68
C ASP A 647 25.26 16.64 16.18
N GLY A 648 25.05 17.90 15.75
CA GLY A 648 25.09 18.31 14.36
C GLY A 648 26.41 18.08 13.66
N LYS A 649 27.54 17.99 14.41
CA LYS A 649 28.86 17.69 13.85
C LYS A 649 29.02 16.23 13.43
N HIS A 650 28.16 15.34 13.92
CA HIS A 650 28.15 13.93 13.53
C HIS A 650 27.25 13.65 12.31
N ALA A 651 26.61 14.68 11.73
CA ALA A 651 25.77 14.52 10.56
C ALA A 651 26.52 13.80 9.42
N TRP A 652 25.92 12.70 8.92
CA TRP A 652 26.53 11.84 7.90
C TRP A 652 27.95 11.37 8.26
N GLY A 653 28.16 10.95 9.53
CA GLY A 653 29.47 10.51 10.00
C GLY A 653 30.52 11.61 10.02
N GLY A 654 30.11 12.89 10.15
CA GLY A 654 30.98 14.06 10.17
C GLY A 654 31.34 14.62 8.79
N THR A 655 30.79 14.07 7.71
CA THR A 655 31.05 14.58 6.35
C THR A 655 30.18 15.79 6.00
N LYS A 656 29.12 16.02 6.75
CA LYS A 656 28.24 17.18 6.66
C LYS A 656 28.08 17.80 8.05
N GLN A 657 27.53 19.01 8.10
CA GLN A 657 27.24 19.70 9.35
C GLN A 657 25.75 20.07 9.38
N ASP A 658 25.19 20.07 10.58
CA ASP A 658 23.80 20.43 10.88
C ASP A 658 23.77 21.16 12.24
N ASP A 659 22.65 21.74 12.60
CA ASP A 659 22.41 22.23 13.97
C ASP A 659 22.31 21.03 14.91
N SER A 660 22.79 21.15 16.14
CA SER A 660 22.49 20.13 17.16
C SER A 660 21.04 20.26 17.59
N ILE A 661 20.37 19.13 17.76
CA ILE A 661 18.94 19.05 18.06
C ILE A 661 18.73 18.39 19.40
N TYR A 662 17.96 19.03 20.30
CA TYR A 662 17.54 18.47 21.57
C TYR A 662 16.04 18.25 21.58
N VAL A 663 15.60 17.07 21.93
CA VAL A 663 14.17 16.70 22.01
C VAL A 663 13.89 16.17 23.41
N VAL A 664 12.83 16.65 24.02
CA VAL A 664 12.32 16.11 25.28
C VAL A 664 10.83 15.78 25.16
N SER A 665 10.48 14.57 25.55
CA SER A 665 9.09 14.08 25.63
C SER A 665 8.73 13.79 27.08
N ASN A 666 7.73 14.49 27.56
CA ASN A 666 7.12 14.28 28.87
C ASN A 666 5.70 13.76 28.70
N THR A 667 5.47 12.50 29.05
CA THR A 667 4.12 11.90 29.04
C THR A 667 3.48 11.84 30.44
N HIS A 668 4.16 12.41 31.45
CA HIS A 668 3.62 12.56 32.79
C HIS A 668 2.51 13.63 32.82
N TRP A 669 1.62 13.52 33.77
CA TRP A 669 0.52 14.49 33.98
C TRP A 669 0.94 15.78 34.73
N GLU A 670 2.21 15.85 35.14
CA GLU A 670 2.83 17.04 35.74
C GLU A 670 3.94 17.58 34.81
N GLY A 671 4.22 18.89 34.96
CA GLY A 671 5.35 19.52 34.29
C GLY A 671 6.66 19.27 35.03
N HIS A 672 7.76 19.26 34.28
CA HIS A 672 9.10 19.01 34.82
C HIS A 672 10.08 20.10 34.41
N ASP A 673 10.96 20.52 35.34
CA ASP A 673 12.13 21.35 35.03
C ASP A 673 13.27 20.48 34.57
N VAL A 674 13.67 20.62 33.32
CA VAL A 674 14.70 19.81 32.66
C VAL A 674 15.98 20.62 32.53
N GLU A 675 17.11 20.08 33.02
CA GLU A 675 18.43 20.63 32.80
C GLU A 675 18.90 20.39 31.37
N LEU A 676 19.34 21.45 30.68
CA LEU A 676 19.82 21.37 29.31
C LEU A 676 21.34 21.06 29.27
N PRO A 677 21.79 20.24 28.30
CA PRO A 677 23.22 20.07 28.06
C PRO A 677 23.85 21.40 27.67
N GLY A 678 25.05 21.66 28.22
CA GLY A 678 25.84 22.84 27.84
C GLY A 678 26.19 22.79 26.35
N LEU A 679 26.20 23.94 25.69
CA LEU A 679 26.59 24.07 24.27
C LEU A 679 28.00 24.56 24.13
N PRO A 680 28.65 24.33 22.97
CA PRO A 680 29.90 25.02 22.57
C PRO A 680 29.73 26.52 22.60
N GLU A 681 30.86 27.24 22.82
CA GLU A 681 30.87 28.69 22.86
C GLU A 681 30.31 29.31 21.55
N GLY A 682 29.43 30.29 21.72
CA GLY A 682 28.76 30.98 20.60
C GLY A 682 27.43 30.41 20.19
N LEU A 683 27.08 29.15 20.56
CA LEU A 683 25.78 28.58 20.29
C LEU A 683 24.76 28.81 21.41
N ARG A 684 23.48 28.90 21.04
CA ARG A 684 22.35 29.10 21.95
C ARG A 684 21.22 28.17 21.58
N TRP A 685 20.45 27.72 22.59
CA TRP A 685 19.21 26.99 22.39
C TRP A 685 18.09 27.91 21.89
N HIS A 686 17.43 27.48 20.81
CA HIS A 686 16.24 28.09 20.22
C HIS A 686 15.11 27.09 20.19
N VAL A 687 13.88 27.55 20.39
CA VAL A 687 12.70 26.69 20.43
C VAL A 687 12.14 26.52 19.01
N PHE A 688 12.22 25.32 18.45
CA PHE A 688 11.54 25.03 17.19
C PHE A 688 10.06 24.65 17.44
N ALA A 689 9.79 23.75 18.37
CA ALA A 689 8.43 23.32 18.67
C ALA A 689 8.23 23.08 20.18
N ASN A 690 7.01 23.35 20.65
CA ASN A 690 6.55 23.05 22.01
C ASN A 690 5.05 22.76 21.97
N THR A 691 4.66 21.50 22.02
CA THR A 691 3.27 21.07 21.96
C THR A 691 2.43 21.50 23.18
N GLY A 692 3.10 21.90 24.27
CA GLY A 692 2.47 22.46 25.47
C GLY A 692 2.17 23.95 25.38
N ALA A 693 2.67 24.66 24.36
CA ALA A 693 2.44 26.08 24.15
C ALA A 693 1.07 26.36 23.50
N ASN A 694 0.73 27.63 23.39
CA ASN A 694 -0.45 28.07 22.65
C ASN A 694 -0.28 27.78 21.14
N GLU A 695 -1.38 27.66 20.43
CA GLU A 695 -1.39 27.32 18.98
C GLU A 695 -0.53 28.26 18.12
N SER A 696 -0.37 29.55 18.49
CA SER A 696 0.48 30.49 17.77
C SER A 696 1.99 30.29 17.99
N GLU A 697 2.36 29.52 19.03
CA GLU A 697 3.75 29.35 19.50
C GLU A 697 4.15 27.87 19.60
N ASP A 698 3.31 26.97 19.09
CA ASP A 698 3.51 25.51 19.19
C ASP A 698 4.61 24.98 18.25
N ALA A 699 4.85 25.66 17.14
CA ALA A 699 5.99 25.43 16.23
C ALA A 699 6.29 26.70 15.43
N TRP A 700 7.54 26.85 15.02
CA TRP A 700 8.06 28.03 14.31
C TRP A 700 8.47 27.68 12.88
N ASP A 701 8.47 28.66 12.00
CA ASP A 701 9.07 28.51 10.69
C ASP A 701 10.59 28.46 10.81
N LEU A 702 11.23 27.67 9.94
CA LEU A 702 12.68 27.54 9.93
C LEU A 702 13.38 28.91 9.78
N GLY A 703 14.31 29.20 10.68
CA GLY A 703 15.03 30.47 10.75
C GLY A 703 14.32 31.56 11.57
N SER A 704 13.12 31.29 12.11
CA SER A 704 12.38 32.23 12.97
C SER A 704 12.24 31.77 14.43
N GLU A 705 12.94 30.71 14.81
CA GLU A 705 12.86 30.09 16.13
C GLU A 705 13.37 31.06 17.20
N PRO A 706 12.55 31.36 18.24
CA PRO A 706 12.97 32.27 19.31
C PRO A 706 14.07 31.64 20.17
N GLN A 707 15.02 32.46 20.57
CA GLN A 707 16.05 32.05 21.51
C GLN A 707 15.42 31.74 22.87
N LEU A 708 15.78 30.60 23.46
CA LEU A 708 15.36 30.25 24.81
C LEU A 708 15.95 31.25 25.84
N SER A 709 15.12 31.73 26.76
CA SER A 709 15.55 32.74 27.75
C SER A 709 16.54 32.17 28.77
N ASP A 710 16.29 30.99 29.30
CA ASP A 710 17.23 30.25 30.16
C ASP A 710 17.93 29.16 29.38
N GLN A 711 19.21 29.29 29.16
CA GLN A 711 20.04 28.37 28.39
C GLN A 711 20.46 27.11 29.17
N SER A 712 20.14 27.05 30.46
CA SER A 712 20.51 25.96 31.35
C SER A 712 19.33 25.06 31.75
N ARG A 713 18.10 25.58 31.68
CA ARG A 713 16.89 24.89 32.09
C ARG A 713 15.71 25.15 31.18
N LEU A 714 14.85 24.17 31.06
CA LEU A 714 13.61 24.22 30.30
C LEU A 714 12.47 23.64 31.13
N PHE A 715 11.40 24.40 31.29
CA PHE A 715 10.14 23.86 31.83
C PHE A 715 9.40 23.13 30.68
N VAL A 716 9.16 21.82 30.86
CA VAL A 716 8.41 20.98 29.93
C VAL A 716 7.05 20.70 30.56
N GLY A 717 6.00 21.21 29.91
CA GLY A 717 4.63 21.06 30.41
C GLY A 717 4.16 19.60 30.52
N PRO A 718 3.04 19.36 31.22
CA PRO A 718 2.48 18.00 31.25
C PRO A 718 2.08 17.52 29.85
N ARG A 719 2.36 16.26 29.56
CA ARG A 719 2.01 15.60 28.30
C ARG A 719 2.41 16.44 27.09
N SER A 720 3.67 16.82 27.02
CA SER A 720 4.18 17.65 25.93
C SER A 720 5.54 17.19 25.40
N VAL A 721 5.82 17.58 24.16
CA VAL A 721 7.10 17.40 23.47
C VAL A 721 7.66 18.78 23.14
N VAL A 722 8.97 18.98 23.43
CA VAL A 722 9.69 20.19 23.04
C VAL A 722 10.89 19.82 22.19
N ILE A 723 11.11 20.58 21.11
CA ILE A 723 12.23 20.44 20.18
C ILE A 723 13.02 21.73 20.16
N LEU A 724 14.31 21.65 20.49
CA LEU A 724 15.24 22.78 20.49
C LEU A 724 16.32 22.60 19.43
N LEU A 725 16.80 23.72 18.90
CA LEU A 725 17.95 23.83 18.00
C LEU A 725 19.08 24.61 18.64
N ALA A 726 20.29 24.15 18.47
CA ALA A 726 21.49 24.88 18.86
C ALA A 726 22.03 25.71 17.68
N LYS A 727 21.83 27.01 17.72
CA LYS A 727 22.24 27.95 16.69
C LYS A 727 23.23 29.00 17.21
#